data_4e440eb160241e37264176a9a2fb6b83
#
_entry.id   4e440eb160241e37264176a9a2fb6b83
#
_cell.length_a   1.000
_cell.length_b   1.000
_cell.length_c   1.000
_cell.angle_alpha   90.00
_cell.angle_beta   90.00
_cell.angle_gamma   90.00
#
_symmetry.space_group_name_H-M   'P 1'
#
loop_
_entity.id
_entity.type
_entity.pdbx_description
1 polymer ?
#
loop_
_entity_poly.entity_id
_entity_poly.type
_entity_poly.pdbx_seq_one_letter_code
_entity_poly.pdbx_strand_id
1 'polypeptide(L)'
;MICSRSPNSLPILLLCLLGAITLAACGPIERAPIASPERAALLAERGDHAAAASEYESLAANTLPSIANTWRLLAVEQWLLAERIEPAANALALLVDPLDPKQVFERDRLSVQLLWRREGAAKAWQSMTTLTAPDVTSHRSARERFFELRQSLALANGLPVDSVRSALERERLQVDAAATAALRTALLAELRTAVDSGLRIDPRLAGRDALIRGWLEAASLAARAARVPASGNAAITAAWQRRYPNHPARTALVATHLGAVQVESLNDQAAPAAATIATAAQSRMAQTTDSAHIAVLLPLSGRLAEAGREVREGLIAAHFAHGAEAPTLRFYDTALANDATAMRVLIDRAQAAGAQFLIGPLGRDEVALLATTANSLPQLLLNLLPPSVPTTASIWQYALSPEEEAKLAAERALAADQRRAVILLPAGEWSARVGAAFRSTFEAGGGRILAQESLDEGDALAIEKALRLDQSRARHRRLQSILDETLVFQPRRRGDVDLLFTPGSAQQLRQLRPQLKFHGAGDIPTYVTADAWDGNKSDELEGLRFADMPWMISPASGEAMRLAMQLDSAGDQPSRHGRLFAFGYDAWLLQASLRQRLAVGSEDTPLRIDGVTGVLSIDSGGVVRRELTLAQIEAGVATAAKP
;
A
#
# COMPACT_ATOMS: atom_id res chain seq x y z
N MET A 1 61.85 73.43 11.93
CA MET A 1 62.14 73.68 10.51
C MET A 1 61.84 72.40 9.72
N ILE A 2 60.86 72.49 8.82
CA ILE A 2 60.66 71.82 7.58
C ILE A 2 60.37 70.27 7.63
N CYS A 3 59.12 70.01 7.55
CA CYS A 3 58.38 68.92 6.91
C CYS A 3 59.04 68.30 5.71
N SER A 4 58.99 66.94 5.62
CA SER A 4 58.78 66.30 4.33
C SER A 4 57.81 65.13 4.50
N ARG A 5 56.61 65.31 3.95
CA ARG A 5 55.60 64.30 3.75
C ARG A 5 56.08 63.35 2.67
N SER A 6 56.08 62.02 2.91
CA SER A 6 56.20 61.04 1.86
C SER A 6 54.78 60.52 1.50
N PRO A 7 54.39 60.48 0.24
CA PRO A 7 53.08 60.09 -0.22
C PRO A 7 53.13 58.63 -0.79
N ASN A 8 53.11 57.61 0.05
CA ASN A 8 53.10 56.23 -0.48
C ASN A 8 52.38 55.15 0.39
N SER A 9 51.36 55.60 1.19
CA SER A 9 50.61 54.61 2.03
C SER A 9 49.24 54.21 1.47
N LEU A 10 48.82 54.75 0.32
CA LEU A 10 47.50 54.41 -0.27
C LEU A 10 47.41 53.07 -1.01
N PRO A 11 48.43 52.51 -1.69
CA PRO A 11 48.29 51.27 -2.41
C PRO A 11 48.28 50.01 -1.51
N ILE A 12 48.82 50.05 -0.30
CA ILE A 12 48.88 48.90 0.61
C ILE A 12 47.50 48.62 1.27
N LEU A 13 46.76 49.67 1.60
CA LEU A 13 45.42 49.53 2.19
C LEU A 13 44.41 49.01 1.17
N LEU A 14 44.52 49.37 -0.10
CA LEU A 14 43.65 48.87 -1.17
C LEU A 14 43.93 47.39 -1.51
N LEU A 15 45.19 46.95 -1.40
CA LEU A 15 45.55 45.53 -1.60
C LEU A 15 45.10 44.64 -0.45
N CYS A 16 45.09 45.12 0.79
CA CYS A 16 44.55 44.40 1.94
C CYS A 16 43.02 44.32 1.92
N LEU A 17 42.32 45.34 1.36
CA LEU A 17 40.87 45.30 1.22
C LEU A 17 40.42 44.35 0.10
N LEU A 18 41.15 44.25 -1.02
CA LEU A 18 40.90 43.26 -2.07
C LEU A 18 41.24 41.83 -1.60
N GLY A 19 42.27 41.64 -0.80
CA GLY A 19 42.61 40.32 -0.22
C GLY A 19 41.57 39.84 0.83
N ALA A 20 40.93 40.73 1.55
CA ALA A 20 39.88 40.39 2.52
C ALA A 20 38.54 40.01 1.84
N ILE A 21 38.23 40.57 0.67
CA ILE A 21 37.03 40.27 -0.11
C ILE A 21 37.18 38.89 -0.79
N THR A 22 38.37 38.47 -1.15
CA THR A 22 38.57 37.11 -1.77
C THR A 22 38.62 35.98 -0.77
N LEU A 23 38.86 36.22 0.52
CA LEU A 23 38.83 35.19 1.56
C LEU A 23 37.46 34.99 2.20
N ALA A 24 36.50 35.89 1.99
CA ALA A 24 35.13 35.73 2.46
C ALA A 24 34.23 34.92 1.48
N ALA A 25 34.75 34.51 0.30
CA ALA A 25 34.00 33.74 -0.72
C ALA A 25 34.22 32.22 -0.66
N CYS A 26 35.01 31.70 0.29
CA CYS A 26 35.11 30.26 0.55
C CYS A 26 34.24 29.88 1.76
N GLY A 27 32.92 30.02 1.61
CA GLY A 27 31.98 29.23 2.38
C GLY A 27 32.11 27.75 1.95
N PRO A 28 31.81 26.79 2.85
CA PRO A 28 31.80 25.41 2.44
C PRO A 28 30.88 25.29 1.21
N ILE A 29 31.42 24.78 0.10
CA ILE A 29 30.64 24.40 -1.05
C ILE A 29 29.76 23.23 -0.53
N GLU A 30 28.56 23.54 -0.07
CA GLU A 30 27.52 22.51 0.07
C GLU A 30 27.38 21.86 -1.30
N ARG A 31 27.99 20.71 -1.45
CA ARG A 31 27.73 19.89 -2.63
C ARG A 31 26.23 19.64 -2.65
N ALA A 32 25.55 20.18 -3.66
CA ALA A 32 24.16 19.84 -3.88
C ALA A 32 24.03 18.31 -3.76
N PRO A 33 23.07 17.82 -2.99
CA PRO A 33 22.88 16.39 -2.80
C PRO A 33 22.73 15.74 -4.18
N ILE A 34 23.43 14.63 -4.38
CA ILE A 34 23.38 13.89 -5.65
C ILE A 34 21.92 13.53 -5.94
N ALA A 35 21.46 13.82 -7.14
CA ALA A 35 20.09 13.50 -7.57
C ALA A 35 19.83 11.98 -7.47
N SER A 36 18.71 11.57 -6.87
CA SER A 36 18.32 10.17 -6.76
C SER A 36 16.87 9.93 -7.20
N PRO A 37 16.59 8.78 -7.83
CA PRO A 37 15.24 8.40 -8.25
C PRO A 37 14.25 8.35 -7.07
N GLU A 38 14.69 7.87 -5.91
CA GLU A 38 13.88 7.74 -4.70
C GLU A 38 13.49 9.12 -4.15
N ARG A 39 14.44 10.07 -4.18
CA ARG A 39 14.16 11.45 -3.75
C ARG A 39 13.20 12.15 -4.69
N ALA A 40 13.35 11.94 -6.00
CA ALA A 40 12.43 12.48 -6.99
C ALA A 40 11.01 11.93 -6.81
N ALA A 41 10.87 10.60 -6.59
CA ALA A 41 9.60 9.96 -6.33
C ALA A 41 8.95 10.46 -5.03
N LEU A 42 9.74 10.58 -3.96
CA LEU A 42 9.25 11.10 -2.67
C LEU A 42 8.76 12.56 -2.76
N LEU A 43 9.44 13.41 -3.53
CA LEU A 43 9.00 14.79 -3.78
C LEU A 43 7.69 14.80 -4.57
N ALA A 44 7.55 13.94 -5.57
CA ALA A 44 6.31 13.77 -6.34
C ALA A 44 5.13 13.31 -5.45
N GLU A 45 5.35 12.34 -4.57
CA GLU A 45 4.36 11.85 -3.61
C GLU A 45 3.91 12.93 -2.60
N ARG A 46 4.82 13.83 -2.22
CA ARG A 46 4.53 14.96 -1.32
C ARG A 46 3.80 16.12 -2.03
N GLY A 47 3.61 16.04 -3.34
CA GLY A 47 3.01 17.09 -4.15
C GLY A 47 3.98 18.21 -4.52
N ASP A 48 5.27 18.09 -4.21
CA ASP A 48 6.29 19.05 -4.66
C ASP A 48 6.77 18.70 -6.07
N HIS A 49 5.83 18.82 -6.99
CA HIS A 49 6.03 18.43 -8.39
C HIS A 49 7.14 19.20 -9.08
N ALA A 50 7.34 20.49 -8.74
CA ALA A 50 8.40 21.29 -9.34
C ALA A 50 9.79 20.82 -8.90
N ALA A 51 9.98 20.51 -7.62
CA ALA A 51 11.22 19.95 -7.12
C ALA A 51 11.47 18.53 -7.67
N ALA A 52 10.43 17.70 -7.75
CA ALA A 52 10.51 16.37 -8.34
C ALA A 52 10.94 16.42 -9.82
N ALA A 53 10.37 17.34 -10.60
CA ALA A 53 10.75 17.53 -12.00
C ALA A 53 12.21 17.94 -12.17
N SER A 54 12.68 18.90 -11.36
CA SER A 54 14.08 19.34 -11.39
C SER A 54 15.05 18.21 -11.00
N GLU A 55 14.63 17.34 -10.09
CA GLU A 55 15.42 16.18 -9.69
C GLU A 55 15.51 15.15 -10.83
N TYR A 56 14.40 14.87 -11.53
CA TYR A 56 14.38 14.00 -12.72
C TYR A 56 15.22 14.57 -13.86
N GLU A 57 15.22 15.88 -14.10
CA GLU A 57 16.11 16.53 -15.07
C GLU A 57 17.58 16.37 -14.70
N SER A 58 17.92 16.48 -13.42
CA SER A 58 19.27 16.26 -12.92
C SER A 58 19.73 14.82 -13.13
N LEU A 59 18.84 13.85 -12.94
CA LEU A 59 19.07 12.43 -13.25
C LEU A 59 19.28 12.22 -14.76
N ALA A 60 18.46 12.85 -15.60
CA ALA A 60 18.59 12.76 -17.05
C ALA A 60 19.92 13.30 -17.57
N ALA A 61 20.43 14.37 -16.95
CA ALA A 61 21.72 14.97 -17.33
C ALA A 61 22.92 14.06 -17.05
N ASN A 62 22.80 13.14 -16.10
CA ASN A 62 23.89 12.29 -15.62
C ASN A 62 23.75 10.80 -16.02
N THR A 63 22.86 10.47 -16.95
CA THR A 63 22.61 9.09 -17.40
C THR A 63 22.77 8.92 -18.90
N LEU A 64 22.86 7.66 -19.37
CA LEU A 64 22.91 7.32 -20.79
C LEU A 64 21.64 7.79 -21.52
N PRO A 65 21.71 8.17 -22.81
CA PRO A 65 20.58 8.76 -23.53
C PRO A 65 19.29 7.97 -23.49
N SER A 66 19.32 6.64 -23.56
CA SER A 66 18.14 5.78 -23.49
C SER A 66 17.44 5.82 -22.14
N ILE A 67 18.20 5.89 -21.05
CA ILE A 67 17.69 6.02 -19.68
C ILE A 67 17.30 7.48 -19.40
N ALA A 68 18.07 8.43 -19.91
CA ALA A 68 17.80 9.86 -19.79
C ALA A 68 16.42 10.23 -20.35
N ASN A 69 15.97 9.61 -21.44
CA ASN A 69 14.64 9.84 -21.99
C ASN A 69 13.53 9.45 -21.01
N THR A 70 13.69 8.37 -20.26
CA THR A 70 12.72 7.97 -19.22
C THR A 70 12.62 9.04 -18.11
N TRP A 71 13.76 9.55 -17.65
CA TRP A 71 13.77 10.62 -16.63
C TRP A 71 13.19 11.93 -17.17
N ARG A 72 13.47 12.28 -18.43
CA ARG A 72 12.87 13.46 -19.09
C ARG A 72 11.35 13.35 -19.17
N LEU A 73 10.82 12.19 -19.55
CA LEU A 73 9.36 11.97 -19.62
C LEU A 73 8.71 12.09 -18.24
N LEU A 74 9.36 11.58 -17.19
CA LEU A 74 8.89 11.77 -15.80
C LEU A 74 8.98 13.25 -15.39
N ALA A 75 10.05 13.97 -15.76
CA ALA A 75 10.15 15.41 -15.51
C ALA A 75 9.03 16.19 -16.21
N VAL A 76 8.70 15.87 -17.46
CA VAL A 76 7.58 16.48 -18.21
C VAL A 76 6.26 16.28 -17.44
N GLU A 77 5.99 15.07 -16.97
CA GLU A 77 4.78 14.76 -16.21
C GLU A 77 4.71 15.60 -14.94
N GLN A 78 5.81 15.69 -14.17
CA GLN A 78 5.86 16.48 -12.95
C GLN A 78 5.76 17.98 -13.23
N TRP A 79 6.38 18.50 -14.31
CA TRP A 79 6.21 19.91 -14.70
C TRP A 79 4.77 20.25 -15.07
N LEU A 80 4.05 19.33 -15.74
CA LEU A 80 2.64 19.51 -16.06
C LEU A 80 1.76 19.50 -14.81
N LEU A 81 2.05 18.67 -13.83
CA LEU A 81 1.38 18.67 -12.51
C LEU A 81 1.67 19.94 -11.71
N ALA A 82 2.88 20.48 -11.84
CA ALA A 82 3.27 21.78 -11.24
C ALA A 82 2.71 22.99 -12.01
N GLU A 83 1.92 22.80 -13.07
CA GLU A 83 1.39 23.83 -13.98
C GLU A 83 2.50 24.68 -14.66
N ARG A 84 3.70 24.12 -14.79
CA ARG A 84 4.86 24.78 -15.42
C ARG A 84 4.98 24.35 -16.89
N ILE A 85 4.23 25.05 -17.75
CA ILE A 85 4.06 24.66 -19.17
C ILE A 85 5.36 24.77 -19.97
N GLU A 86 6.15 25.85 -19.82
CA GLU A 86 7.39 26.05 -20.57
C GLU A 86 8.51 25.09 -20.18
N PRO A 87 8.79 24.83 -18.87
CA PRO A 87 9.69 23.77 -18.47
C PRO A 87 9.29 22.39 -19.01
N ALA A 88 7.99 22.03 -18.97
CA ALA A 88 7.49 20.78 -19.53
C ALA A 88 7.80 20.65 -21.03
N ALA A 89 7.57 21.72 -21.80
CA ALA A 89 7.87 21.76 -23.24
C ALA A 89 9.36 21.63 -23.53
N ASN A 90 10.18 22.31 -22.75
CA ASN A 90 11.64 22.23 -22.88
C ASN A 90 12.16 20.81 -22.61
N ALA A 91 11.70 20.19 -21.51
CA ALA A 91 12.08 18.82 -21.18
C ALA A 91 11.63 17.81 -22.26
N LEU A 92 10.44 18.00 -22.84
CA LEU A 92 9.92 17.18 -23.94
C LEU A 92 10.76 17.34 -25.23
N ALA A 93 11.24 18.54 -25.52
CA ALA A 93 12.08 18.82 -26.68
C ALA A 93 13.51 18.24 -26.57
N LEU A 94 13.94 17.89 -25.35
CA LEU A 94 15.25 17.29 -25.10
C LEU A 94 15.29 15.76 -25.31
N LEU A 95 14.16 15.13 -25.70
CA LEU A 95 14.15 13.70 -26.00
C LEU A 95 15.02 13.39 -27.22
N VAL A 96 15.77 12.31 -27.15
CA VAL A 96 16.75 11.90 -28.18
C VAL A 96 16.32 10.57 -28.80
N ASP A 97 16.23 10.54 -30.14
CA ASP A 97 15.91 9.31 -30.87
C ASP A 97 17.13 8.35 -30.92
N PRO A 98 16.88 7.03 -31.02
CA PRO A 98 15.58 6.37 -31.10
C PRO A 98 14.90 6.22 -29.73
N LEU A 99 13.60 6.45 -29.69
CA LEU A 99 12.77 6.15 -28.55
C LEU A 99 12.26 4.71 -28.63
N ASP A 100 12.20 4.02 -27.48
CA ASP A 100 11.51 2.73 -27.42
C ASP A 100 9.98 2.90 -27.52
N PRO A 101 9.20 1.85 -27.84
CA PRO A 101 7.75 1.95 -28.03
C PRO A 101 7.00 2.54 -26.81
N LYS A 102 7.48 2.29 -25.58
CA LYS A 102 6.91 2.83 -24.36
C LYS A 102 7.19 4.33 -24.24
N GLN A 103 8.41 4.74 -24.55
CA GLN A 103 8.81 6.15 -24.55
C GLN A 103 8.07 6.95 -25.64
N VAL A 104 7.87 6.38 -26.82
CA VAL A 104 7.06 6.97 -27.90
C VAL A 104 5.64 7.22 -27.40
N PHE A 105 5.03 6.21 -26.78
CA PHE A 105 3.67 6.33 -26.27
C PHE A 105 3.55 7.42 -25.18
N GLU A 106 4.46 7.45 -24.20
CA GLU A 106 4.44 8.46 -23.14
C GLU A 106 4.72 9.87 -23.70
N ARG A 107 5.64 10.01 -24.63
CA ARG A 107 5.88 11.27 -25.34
C ARG A 107 4.59 11.79 -26.00
N ASP A 108 3.89 10.92 -26.73
CA ASP A 108 2.69 11.30 -27.48
C ASP A 108 1.55 11.69 -26.52
N ARG A 109 1.36 10.92 -25.45
CA ARG A 109 0.39 11.23 -24.37
C ARG A 109 0.70 12.59 -23.71
N LEU A 110 1.95 12.81 -23.31
CA LEU A 110 2.38 14.05 -22.67
C LEU A 110 2.32 15.25 -23.64
N SER A 111 2.59 15.03 -24.92
CA SER A 111 2.41 16.06 -25.96
C SER A 111 0.96 16.52 -26.07
N VAL A 112 0.00 15.60 -26.02
CA VAL A 112 -1.43 15.94 -26.01
C VAL A 112 -1.80 16.70 -24.75
N GLN A 113 -1.28 16.29 -23.58
CA GLN A 113 -1.54 16.96 -22.32
C GLN A 113 -0.94 18.38 -22.29
N LEU A 114 0.26 18.56 -22.84
CA LEU A 114 0.91 19.86 -23.03
C LEU A 114 0.09 20.75 -23.97
N LEU A 115 -0.39 20.19 -25.09
CA LEU A 115 -1.24 20.89 -26.05
C LEU A 115 -2.54 21.35 -25.41
N TRP A 116 -3.13 20.52 -24.55
CA TRP A 116 -4.31 20.90 -23.79
C TRP A 116 -4.08 22.16 -22.94
N ARG A 117 -2.95 22.20 -22.24
CA ARG A 117 -2.59 23.35 -21.38
C ARG A 117 -2.25 24.62 -22.18
N ARG A 118 -1.67 24.48 -23.39
CA ARG A 118 -1.26 25.62 -24.23
C ARG A 118 -2.37 26.14 -25.12
N GLU A 119 -3.12 25.25 -25.76
CA GLU A 119 -3.98 25.61 -26.88
C GLU A 119 -5.46 25.23 -26.65
N GLY A 120 -5.75 24.63 -25.51
CA GLY A 120 -7.10 24.28 -25.09
C GLY A 120 -7.56 22.89 -25.51
N ALA A 121 -8.71 22.51 -24.95
CA ALA A 121 -9.24 21.15 -25.04
C ALA A 121 -9.58 20.71 -26.48
N ALA A 122 -10.05 21.61 -27.32
CA ALA A 122 -10.47 21.26 -28.69
C ALA A 122 -9.32 20.77 -29.55
N LYS A 123 -8.18 21.47 -29.54
CA LYS A 123 -6.98 21.04 -30.30
C LYS A 123 -6.36 19.77 -29.71
N ALA A 124 -6.31 19.68 -28.39
CA ALA A 124 -5.83 18.47 -27.71
C ALA A 124 -6.71 17.26 -28.04
N TRP A 125 -8.02 17.42 -28.13
CA TRP A 125 -8.93 16.35 -28.53
C TRP A 125 -8.67 15.88 -29.98
N GLN A 126 -8.47 16.82 -30.91
CA GLN A 126 -8.11 16.46 -32.27
C GLN A 126 -6.83 15.62 -32.32
N SER A 127 -5.79 16.03 -31.61
CA SER A 127 -4.56 15.27 -31.49
C SER A 127 -4.79 13.91 -30.79
N MET A 128 -5.57 13.87 -29.72
CA MET A 128 -5.90 12.63 -29.01
C MET A 128 -6.61 11.60 -29.89
N THR A 129 -7.46 12.02 -30.82
CA THR A 129 -8.18 11.13 -31.73
C THR A 129 -7.30 10.52 -32.83
N THR A 130 -6.12 11.07 -33.09
CA THR A 130 -5.14 10.50 -34.01
C THR A 130 -4.23 9.46 -33.37
N LEU A 131 -4.15 9.44 -32.01
CA LEU A 131 -3.35 8.47 -31.30
C LEU A 131 -4.02 7.10 -31.30
N THR A 132 -3.24 6.07 -31.59
CA THR A 132 -3.68 4.68 -31.42
C THR A 132 -3.70 4.33 -29.95
N ALA A 133 -4.82 3.77 -29.46
CA ALA A 133 -4.88 3.26 -28.10
C ALA A 133 -3.85 2.15 -27.91
N PRO A 134 -3.18 2.10 -26.73
CA PRO A 134 -2.23 1.03 -26.44
C PRO A 134 -2.93 -0.33 -26.50
N ASP A 135 -2.27 -1.30 -27.12
CA ASP A 135 -2.82 -2.64 -27.26
C ASP A 135 -2.86 -3.40 -25.91
N VAL A 136 -3.42 -4.61 -25.93
CA VAL A 136 -3.56 -5.46 -24.74
C VAL A 136 -2.21 -5.94 -24.19
N THR A 137 -1.14 -5.90 -24.98
CA THR A 137 0.22 -6.28 -24.55
C THR A 137 0.93 -5.14 -23.83
N SER A 138 0.42 -3.90 -23.95
CA SER A 138 0.96 -2.74 -23.25
C SER A 138 0.70 -2.82 -21.76
N HIS A 139 1.62 -2.23 -20.97
CA HIS A 139 1.44 -2.16 -19.52
C HIS A 139 0.09 -1.55 -19.13
N ARG A 140 -0.60 -2.18 -18.18
CA ARG A 140 -1.90 -1.73 -17.67
C ARG A 140 -1.91 -0.24 -17.31
N SER A 141 -0.88 0.25 -16.61
CA SER A 141 -0.76 1.65 -16.19
C SER A 141 -0.70 2.63 -17.38
N ALA A 142 -0.07 2.24 -18.50
CA ALA A 142 -0.04 3.06 -19.71
C ALA A 142 -1.43 3.18 -20.35
N ARG A 143 -2.15 2.05 -20.43
CA ARG A 143 -3.53 2.01 -20.93
C ARG A 143 -4.47 2.84 -20.04
N GLU A 144 -4.32 2.76 -18.72
CA GLU A 144 -5.12 3.51 -17.78
C GLU A 144 -4.92 5.02 -17.95
N ARG A 145 -3.67 5.50 -17.98
CA ARG A 145 -3.35 6.93 -18.21
C ARG A 145 -3.84 7.45 -19.58
N PHE A 146 -3.80 6.61 -20.61
CA PHE A 146 -4.35 6.97 -21.92
C PHE A 146 -5.85 7.21 -21.87
N PHE A 147 -6.60 6.25 -21.32
CA PHE A 147 -8.06 6.38 -21.24
C PHE A 147 -8.50 7.44 -20.23
N GLU A 148 -7.71 7.70 -19.20
CA GLU A 148 -7.94 8.81 -18.26
C GLU A 148 -7.83 10.17 -18.95
N LEU A 149 -6.75 10.40 -19.68
CA LEU A 149 -6.58 11.63 -20.46
C LEU A 149 -7.69 11.79 -21.52
N ARG A 150 -8.05 10.71 -22.21
CA ARG A 150 -9.12 10.70 -23.21
C ARG A 150 -10.48 10.97 -22.57
N GLN A 151 -10.78 10.41 -21.41
CA GLN A 151 -12.01 10.67 -20.64
C GLN A 151 -12.15 12.15 -20.29
N SER A 152 -11.12 12.72 -19.70
CA SER A 152 -11.11 14.12 -19.26
C SER A 152 -11.20 15.09 -20.44
N LEU A 153 -10.47 14.83 -21.54
CA LEU A 153 -10.53 15.63 -22.77
C LEU A 153 -11.90 15.55 -23.43
N ALA A 154 -12.51 14.37 -23.50
CA ALA A 154 -13.84 14.20 -24.06
C ALA A 154 -14.87 15.02 -23.28
N LEU A 155 -14.80 14.98 -21.95
CA LEU A 155 -15.69 15.74 -21.09
C LEU A 155 -15.49 17.25 -21.24
N ALA A 156 -14.24 17.71 -21.29
CA ALA A 156 -13.88 19.12 -21.51
C ALA A 156 -14.36 19.66 -22.88
N ASN A 157 -14.53 18.77 -23.86
CA ASN A 157 -15.08 19.11 -25.20
C ASN A 157 -16.60 18.90 -25.31
N GLY A 158 -17.29 18.61 -24.20
CA GLY A 158 -18.74 18.39 -24.21
C GLY A 158 -19.17 17.08 -24.90
N LEU A 159 -18.32 16.05 -24.87
CA LEU A 159 -18.54 14.74 -25.48
C LEU A 159 -18.75 13.66 -24.39
N PRO A 160 -19.90 13.67 -23.68
CA PRO A 160 -20.12 12.79 -22.53
C PRO A 160 -20.16 11.30 -22.92
N VAL A 161 -20.57 10.96 -24.14
CA VAL A 161 -20.55 9.58 -24.65
C VAL A 161 -19.15 9.02 -24.74
N ASP A 162 -18.20 9.80 -25.27
CA ASP A 162 -16.80 9.38 -25.41
C ASP A 162 -16.10 9.35 -24.03
N SER A 163 -16.47 10.24 -23.11
CA SER A 163 -16.01 10.21 -21.74
C SER A 163 -16.44 8.92 -21.04
N VAL A 164 -17.73 8.56 -21.09
CA VAL A 164 -18.22 7.29 -20.50
C VAL A 164 -17.56 6.09 -21.16
N ARG A 165 -17.39 6.08 -22.48
CA ARG A 165 -16.71 5.00 -23.19
C ARG A 165 -15.27 4.81 -22.70
N SER A 166 -14.53 5.91 -22.53
CA SER A 166 -13.16 5.87 -22.00
C SER A 166 -13.11 5.38 -20.55
N ALA A 167 -14.06 5.79 -19.72
CA ALA A 167 -14.18 5.30 -18.34
C ALA A 167 -14.50 3.80 -18.28
N LEU A 168 -15.32 3.28 -19.17
CA LEU A 168 -15.60 1.83 -19.26
C LEU A 168 -14.36 1.04 -19.70
N GLU A 169 -13.51 1.61 -20.57
CA GLU A 169 -12.20 0.97 -20.87
C GLU A 169 -11.27 0.99 -19.66
N ARG A 170 -11.26 2.05 -18.86
CA ARG A 170 -10.54 2.09 -17.58
C ARG A 170 -11.07 1.06 -16.60
N GLU A 171 -12.39 0.91 -16.51
CA GLU A 171 -13.05 -0.09 -15.65
C GLU A 171 -12.61 -1.52 -15.99
N ARG A 172 -12.49 -1.87 -17.29
CA ARG A 172 -11.99 -3.17 -17.74
C ARG A 172 -10.53 -3.45 -17.33
N LEU A 173 -9.77 -2.41 -17.04
CA LEU A 173 -8.39 -2.53 -16.57
C LEU A 173 -8.34 -2.73 -15.06
N GLN A 174 -9.41 -2.48 -14.31
CA GLN A 174 -9.40 -2.67 -12.87
C GLN A 174 -9.46 -4.16 -12.52
N VAL A 175 -8.60 -4.56 -11.60
CA VAL A 175 -8.54 -5.94 -11.06
C VAL A 175 -9.31 -6.02 -9.75
N ASP A 176 -9.46 -4.88 -9.08
CA ASP A 176 -10.08 -4.76 -7.77
C ASP A 176 -11.49 -4.17 -7.86
N ALA A 177 -12.44 -4.78 -7.16
CA ALA A 177 -13.83 -4.34 -7.11
C ALA A 177 -13.97 -2.97 -6.43
N ALA A 178 -13.12 -2.64 -5.45
CA ALA A 178 -13.13 -1.34 -4.78
C ALA A 178 -12.62 -0.24 -5.71
N ALA A 179 -11.55 -0.48 -6.47
CA ALA A 179 -11.06 0.44 -7.50
C ALA A 179 -12.12 0.65 -8.60
N THR A 180 -12.80 -0.42 -9.00
CA THR A 180 -13.94 -0.36 -9.94
C THR A 180 -15.08 0.51 -9.38
N ALA A 181 -15.45 0.33 -8.13
CA ALA A 181 -16.50 1.11 -7.48
C ALA A 181 -16.10 2.58 -7.31
N ALA A 182 -14.84 2.85 -6.95
CA ALA A 182 -14.29 4.21 -6.86
C ALA A 182 -14.31 4.90 -8.24
N LEU A 183 -13.88 4.22 -9.30
CA LEU A 183 -13.92 4.73 -10.67
C LEU A 183 -15.36 5.07 -11.11
N ARG A 184 -16.32 4.21 -10.80
CA ARG A 184 -17.76 4.44 -11.10
C ARG A 184 -18.31 5.65 -10.36
N THR A 185 -17.92 5.81 -9.10
CA THR A 185 -18.33 6.97 -8.28
C THR A 185 -17.69 8.25 -8.81
N ALA A 186 -16.41 8.22 -9.17
CA ALA A 186 -15.71 9.35 -9.77
C ALA A 186 -16.33 9.74 -11.12
N LEU A 187 -16.62 8.77 -12.00
CA LEU A 187 -17.28 9.02 -13.28
C LEU A 187 -18.65 9.73 -13.10
N LEU A 188 -19.46 9.26 -12.16
CA LEU A 188 -20.77 9.89 -11.90
C LEU A 188 -20.60 11.31 -11.35
N ALA A 189 -19.63 11.53 -10.47
CA ALA A 189 -19.32 12.86 -9.92
C ALA A 189 -18.83 13.83 -11.00
N GLU A 190 -17.92 13.41 -11.87
CA GLU A 190 -17.41 14.21 -12.98
C GLU A 190 -18.52 14.60 -13.97
N LEU A 191 -19.34 13.63 -14.38
CA LEU A 191 -20.47 13.88 -15.26
C LEU A 191 -21.49 14.83 -14.62
N ARG A 192 -21.76 14.67 -13.32
CA ARG A 192 -22.63 15.58 -12.55
C ARG A 192 -22.06 16.99 -12.53
N THR A 193 -20.79 17.14 -12.20
CA THR A 193 -20.10 18.45 -12.18
C THR A 193 -20.16 19.13 -13.55
N ALA A 194 -19.99 18.37 -14.63
CA ALA A 194 -20.14 18.90 -15.99
C ALA A 194 -21.57 19.39 -16.27
N VAL A 195 -22.59 18.66 -15.82
CA VAL A 195 -23.99 19.09 -15.92
C VAL A 195 -24.23 20.35 -15.09
N ASP A 196 -23.72 20.42 -13.89
CA ASP A 196 -23.85 21.58 -13.01
C ASP A 196 -23.13 22.82 -13.58
N SER A 197 -22.04 22.61 -14.35
CA SER A 197 -21.32 23.64 -15.10
C SER A 197 -21.99 24.03 -16.44
N GLY A 198 -23.15 23.46 -16.75
CA GLY A 198 -23.94 23.81 -17.92
C GLY A 198 -23.88 22.85 -19.11
N LEU A 199 -23.17 21.74 -19.01
CA LEU A 199 -23.16 20.71 -20.06
C LEU A 199 -24.56 20.08 -20.19
N ARG A 200 -25.14 20.16 -21.38
CA ARG A 200 -26.40 19.46 -21.67
C ARG A 200 -26.11 18.02 -22.08
N ILE A 201 -26.51 17.08 -21.24
CA ILE A 201 -26.41 15.66 -21.54
C ILE A 201 -27.74 15.20 -22.18
N ASP A 202 -27.68 14.78 -23.44
CA ASP A 202 -28.79 14.07 -24.09
C ASP A 202 -28.49 12.55 -24.13
N PRO A 203 -29.24 11.74 -23.36
CA PRO A 203 -29.05 10.29 -23.34
C PRO A 203 -29.27 9.62 -24.71
N ARG A 204 -29.96 10.29 -25.65
CA ARG A 204 -30.18 9.77 -27.00
C ARG A 204 -28.90 9.69 -27.83
N LEU A 205 -27.86 10.48 -27.49
CA LEU A 205 -26.55 10.45 -28.14
C LEU A 205 -25.84 9.08 -27.95
N ALA A 206 -26.24 8.30 -26.96
CA ALA A 206 -25.75 6.93 -26.77
C ALA A 206 -26.28 5.93 -27.82
N GLY A 207 -27.18 6.34 -28.69
CA GLY A 207 -27.77 5.48 -29.73
C GLY A 207 -28.44 4.23 -29.13
N ARG A 208 -27.98 3.04 -29.53
CA ARG A 208 -28.51 1.76 -29.01
C ARG A 208 -27.79 1.24 -27.78
N ASP A 209 -26.72 1.89 -27.33
CA ASP A 209 -25.94 1.47 -26.17
C ASP A 209 -26.66 1.77 -24.87
N ALA A 210 -27.33 0.76 -24.30
CA ALA A 210 -28.08 0.89 -23.07
C ALA A 210 -27.18 1.18 -21.85
N LEU A 211 -25.92 0.70 -21.86
CA LEU A 211 -24.98 0.93 -20.76
C LEU A 211 -24.54 2.39 -20.71
N ILE A 212 -24.12 2.97 -21.84
CA ILE A 212 -23.75 4.39 -21.90
C ILE A 212 -24.97 5.27 -21.60
N ARG A 213 -26.15 4.92 -22.16
CA ARG A 213 -27.39 5.68 -21.91
C ARG A 213 -27.74 5.70 -20.42
N GLY A 214 -27.63 4.58 -19.73
CA GLY A 214 -27.88 4.48 -18.30
C GLY A 214 -26.96 5.39 -17.47
N TRP A 215 -25.69 5.52 -17.83
CA TRP A 215 -24.75 6.45 -17.21
C TRP A 215 -25.15 7.92 -17.42
N LEU A 216 -25.53 8.29 -18.64
CA LEU A 216 -25.94 9.66 -18.97
C LEU A 216 -27.26 10.05 -18.26
N GLU A 217 -28.21 9.13 -18.17
CA GLU A 217 -29.43 9.32 -17.39
C GLU A 217 -29.13 9.43 -15.89
N ALA A 218 -28.23 8.58 -15.35
CA ALA A 218 -27.83 8.63 -13.94
C ALA A 218 -27.17 9.97 -13.58
N ALA A 219 -26.29 10.50 -14.44
CA ALA A 219 -25.66 11.80 -14.25
C ALA A 219 -26.68 12.95 -14.22
N SER A 220 -27.65 12.94 -15.16
CA SER A 220 -28.72 13.91 -15.20
C SER A 220 -29.62 13.82 -13.97
N LEU A 221 -29.87 12.63 -13.45
CA LEU A 221 -30.62 12.42 -12.21
C LEU A 221 -29.83 12.91 -10.98
N ALA A 222 -28.54 12.61 -10.88
CA ALA A 222 -27.69 13.07 -9.78
C ALA A 222 -27.63 14.61 -9.70
N ALA A 223 -27.51 15.28 -10.84
CA ALA A 223 -27.53 16.74 -10.90
C ALA A 223 -28.90 17.34 -10.54
N ARG A 224 -30.01 16.68 -10.91
CA ARG A 224 -31.37 17.10 -10.51
C ARG A 224 -31.64 16.84 -9.03
N ALA A 225 -31.17 15.73 -8.50
CA ALA A 225 -31.36 15.33 -7.11
C ALA A 225 -30.73 16.33 -6.13
N ALA A 226 -29.64 16.97 -6.51
CA ALA A 226 -29.02 18.04 -5.73
C ALA A 226 -29.90 19.30 -5.62
N ARG A 227 -30.93 19.43 -6.44
CA ARG A 227 -31.80 20.62 -6.50
C ARG A 227 -33.25 20.37 -6.01
N VAL A 228 -33.59 19.15 -5.61
CA VAL A 228 -34.94 18.73 -5.22
C VAL A 228 -34.94 18.12 -3.83
N PRO A 229 -35.93 18.34 -2.95
CA PRO A 229 -36.03 17.73 -1.65
C PRO A 229 -35.97 16.21 -1.69
N ALA A 230 -35.35 15.60 -0.65
CA ALA A 230 -35.05 14.16 -0.58
C ALA A 230 -36.28 13.24 -0.83
N SER A 231 -37.48 13.68 -0.48
CA SER A 231 -38.73 12.92 -0.72
C SER A 231 -39.07 12.71 -2.20
N GLY A 232 -38.68 13.64 -3.09
CA GLY A 232 -38.87 13.51 -4.53
C GLY A 232 -37.83 12.64 -5.23
N ASN A 233 -36.63 12.55 -4.68
CA ASN A 233 -35.50 11.86 -5.29
C ASN A 233 -35.63 10.33 -5.27
N ALA A 234 -36.25 9.78 -4.23
CA ALA A 234 -36.45 8.34 -4.09
C ALA A 234 -37.28 7.71 -5.22
N ALA A 235 -38.38 8.38 -5.62
CA ALA A 235 -39.26 7.90 -6.69
C ALA A 235 -38.57 7.92 -8.07
N ILE A 236 -37.78 8.96 -8.33
CA ILE A 236 -37.04 9.15 -9.59
C ILE A 236 -35.91 8.13 -9.71
N THR A 237 -35.15 7.92 -8.62
CA THR A 237 -34.11 6.92 -8.56
C THR A 237 -34.67 5.51 -8.72
N ALA A 238 -35.78 5.19 -8.07
CA ALA A 238 -36.47 3.90 -8.20
C ALA A 238 -36.97 3.66 -9.64
N ALA A 239 -37.44 4.68 -10.34
CA ALA A 239 -37.83 4.56 -11.75
C ALA A 239 -36.66 4.25 -12.66
N TRP A 240 -35.50 4.90 -12.45
CA TRP A 240 -34.26 4.59 -13.17
C TRP A 240 -33.75 3.18 -12.86
N GLN A 241 -33.76 2.76 -11.58
CA GLN A 241 -33.36 1.41 -11.16
C GLN A 241 -34.23 0.29 -11.78
N ARG A 242 -35.54 0.53 -11.92
CA ARG A 242 -36.44 -0.40 -12.63
C ARG A 242 -36.11 -0.51 -14.11
N ARG A 243 -35.69 0.59 -14.74
CA ARG A 243 -35.31 0.62 -16.16
C ARG A 243 -33.94 -0.01 -16.42
N TYR A 244 -33.03 0.09 -15.44
CA TYR A 244 -31.67 -0.39 -15.51
C TYR A 244 -31.30 -1.23 -14.25
N PRO A 245 -31.89 -2.44 -14.08
CA PRO A 245 -31.79 -3.19 -12.82
C PRO A 245 -30.37 -3.62 -12.44
N ASN A 246 -29.53 -3.93 -13.43
CA ASN A 246 -28.15 -4.42 -13.25
C ASN A 246 -27.08 -3.40 -13.70
N HIS A 247 -27.41 -2.13 -13.75
CA HIS A 247 -26.50 -1.12 -14.26
C HIS A 247 -25.41 -0.75 -13.25
N PRO A 248 -24.12 -0.64 -13.68
CA PRO A 248 -23.00 -0.33 -12.78
C PRO A 248 -23.10 1.03 -12.06
N ALA A 249 -23.80 2.01 -12.63
CA ALA A 249 -24.05 3.30 -11.97
C ALA A 249 -24.97 3.21 -10.74
N ARG A 250 -25.61 2.07 -10.47
CA ARG A 250 -26.57 1.93 -9.36
C ARG A 250 -25.96 2.21 -8.00
N THR A 251 -24.81 1.61 -7.73
CA THR A 251 -24.07 1.79 -6.46
C THR A 251 -23.54 3.20 -6.33
N ALA A 252 -22.99 3.76 -7.39
CA ALA A 252 -22.49 5.14 -7.41
C ALA A 252 -23.63 6.17 -7.20
N LEU A 253 -24.79 5.94 -7.81
CA LEU A 253 -25.96 6.82 -7.67
C LEU A 253 -26.51 6.78 -6.23
N VAL A 254 -26.55 5.61 -5.60
CA VAL A 254 -26.97 5.47 -4.19
C VAL A 254 -25.95 6.15 -3.25
N ALA A 255 -24.66 5.96 -3.47
CA ALA A 255 -23.60 6.59 -2.68
C ALA A 255 -23.66 8.13 -2.76
N THR A 256 -23.92 8.66 -3.95
CA THR A 256 -24.06 10.11 -4.15
C THR A 256 -25.29 10.69 -3.44
N HIS A 257 -26.38 9.95 -3.34
CA HIS A 257 -27.58 10.38 -2.62
C HIS A 257 -27.44 10.32 -1.10
N LEU A 258 -26.77 9.28 -0.57
CA LEU A 258 -26.51 9.17 0.86
C LEU A 258 -25.49 10.22 1.35
N GLY A 259 -24.50 10.57 0.53
CA GLY A 259 -23.55 11.65 0.84
C GLY A 259 -24.19 13.04 0.88
N ALA A 260 -25.13 13.34 -0.03
CA ALA A 260 -25.83 14.63 -0.06
C ALA A 260 -26.74 14.84 1.16
N VAL A 261 -27.40 13.79 1.62
CA VAL A 261 -28.26 13.84 2.83
C VAL A 261 -27.44 14.11 4.11
N GLN A 262 -26.19 13.67 4.17
CA GLN A 262 -25.32 13.95 5.33
C GLN A 262 -24.71 15.35 5.31
N VAL A 263 -24.43 15.93 4.13
CA VAL A 263 -23.83 17.28 4.02
C VAL A 263 -24.86 18.38 4.24
N GLU A 264 -26.09 18.22 3.77
CA GLU A 264 -27.17 19.20 4.04
C GLU A 264 -27.58 19.27 5.51
N SER A 265 -27.51 18.13 6.25
CA SER A 265 -27.81 18.13 7.68
C SER A 265 -26.71 18.77 8.56
N LEU A 266 -25.53 19.06 8.00
CA LEU A 266 -24.40 19.69 8.71
C LEU A 266 -24.26 21.19 8.44
N ASN A 267 -24.75 21.71 7.31
CA ASN A 267 -24.62 23.13 6.97
C ASN A 267 -25.77 24.04 7.39
N ASP A 268 -26.91 23.49 7.77
CA ASP A 268 -28.09 24.28 8.16
C ASP A 268 -28.22 24.56 9.68
N GLN A 269 -27.17 24.27 10.48
CA GLN A 269 -27.17 24.49 11.92
C GLN A 269 -26.03 25.38 12.44
N ALA A 270 -25.85 26.53 11.81
CA ALA A 270 -24.99 27.59 12.36
C ALA A 270 -25.75 28.90 12.49
N ALA A 271 -26.57 29.06 13.53
CA ALA A 271 -26.92 30.23 14.35
C ALA A 271 -28.34 30.18 14.93
N PRO A 272 -28.69 30.86 16.04
CA PRO A 272 -28.32 30.57 17.42
C PRO A 272 -29.51 30.22 18.32
N ALA A 273 -29.49 29.13 19.06
CA ALA A 273 -30.36 28.96 20.25
C ALA A 273 -29.78 27.89 21.21
N ALA A 274 -28.83 28.29 22.02
CA ALA A 274 -28.13 27.41 22.97
C ALA A 274 -28.99 26.84 24.11
N ALA A 275 -30.23 27.23 24.28
CA ALA A 275 -31.11 26.76 25.37
C ALA A 275 -32.14 25.69 24.93
N THR A 276 -32.50 25.60 23.64
CA THR A 276 -33.49 24.62 23.15
C THR A 276 -32.83 23.35 22.64
N ILE A 277 -31.51 23.38 22.36
CA ILE A 277 -30.72 22.27 21.81
C ILE A 277 -30.46 21.18 22.88
N ALA A 278 -30.32 21.56 24.15
CA ALA A 278 -30.07 20.59 25.22
C ALA A 278 -31.24 19.62 25.41
N THR A 279 -32.49 20.10 25.33
CA THR A 279 -33.68 19.26 25.52
C THR A 279 -34.01 18.42 24.27
N ALA A 280 -33.76 18.95 23.06
CA ALA A 280 -33.95 18.20 21.81
C ALA A 280 -32.83 17.15 21.58
N ALA A 281 -31.62 17.46 22.01
CA ALA A 281 -30.49 16.50 21.99
C ALA A 281 -30.73 15.34 22.95
N GLN A 282 -31.22 15.60 24.17
CA GLN A 282 -31.59 14.57 25.14
C GLN A 282 -32.75 13.69 24.66
N SER A 283 -33.75 14.25 23.97
CA SER A 283 -34.87 13.49 23.41
C SER A 283 -34.47 12.67 22.17
N ARG A 284 -33.51 13.13 21.36
CA ARG A 284 -32.95 12.34 20.24
C ARG A 284 -31.95 11.29 20.72
N MET A 285 -31.17 11.55 21.76
CA MET A 285 -30.32 10.53 22.39
C MET A 285 -31.17 9.40 23.00
N ALA A 286 -32.34 9.70 23.52
CA ALA A 286 -33.27 8.67 24.08
C ALA A 286 -33.95 7.81 22.99
N GLN A 287 -33.94 8.23 21.73
CA GLN A 287 -34.52 7.48 20.58
C GLN A 287 -33.50 6.71 19.74
N THR A 288 -32.18 6.85 20.00
CA THR A 288 -31.10 6.11 19.30
C THR A 288 -30.45 5.01 20.14
N THR A 289 -31.06 4.62 21.25
CA THR A 289 -30.54 3.63 22.20
C THR A 289 -30.70 2.16 21.77
N ASP A 290 -31.07 1.89 20.51
CA ASP A 290 -31.32 0.52 20.06
C ASP A 290 -30.45 0.06 18.88
N SER A 291 -29.16 0.39 18.89
CA SER A 291 -28.23 -0.27 17.96
C SER A 291 -26.89 -0.58 18.62
N ALA A 292 -26.93 -1.56 19.53
CA ALA A 292 -25.71 -2.25 19.94
C ALA A 292 -24.89 -2.65 18.71
N HIS A 293 -23.66 -2.18 18.61
CA HIS A 293 -22.81 -2.47 17.46
C HIS A 293 -21.37 -2.75 17.87
N ILE A 294 -20.62 -3.34 16.95
CA ILE A 294 -19.18 -3.50 17.04
C ILE A 294 -18.52 -2.32 16.33
N ALA A 295 -17.71 -1.56 17.03
CA ALA A 295 -16.94 -0.48 16.42
C ALA A 295 -15.64 -1.03 15.84
N VAL A 296 -15.42 -0.81 14.55
CA VAL A 296 -14.24 -1.25 13.83
C VAL A 296 -13.38 -0.04 13.49
N LEU A 297 -12.23 0.04 14.12
CA LEU A 297 -11.25 1.12 14.03
C LEU A 297 -10.19 0.74 12.98
N LEU A 298 -10.25 1.30 11.77
CA LEU A 298 -9.33 1.00 10.68
C LEU A 298 -8.87 2.27 9.97
N PRO A 299 -7.65 2.31 9.42
CA PRO A 299 -7.20 3.40 8.56
C PRO A 299 -7.91 3.28 7.20
N LEU A 300 -9.03 3.99 7.02
CA LEU A 300 -9.82 3.95 5.79
C LEU A 300 -9.43 5.03 4.79
N SER A 301 -8.58 5.96 5.20
CA SER A 301 -7.95 6.99 4.38
C SER A 301 -6.44 7.05 4.63
N GLY A 302 -5.70 7.87 3.85
CA GLY A 302 -4.25 8.03 4.00
C GLY A 302 -3.42 6.82 3.53
N ARG A 303 -2.17 6.76 3.99
CA ARG A 303 -1.15 5.79 3.53
C ARG A 303 -1.53 4.32 3.72
N LEU A 304 -2.25 3.98 4.77
CA LEU A 304 -2.66 2.61 5.11
C LEU A 304 -4.09 2.27 4.66
N ALA A 305 -4.72 3.11 3.85
CA ALA A 305 -6.12 2.94 3.43
C ALA A 305 -6.37 1.63 2.68
N GLU A 306 -5.40 1.16 1.90
CA GLU A 306 -5.51 -0.11 1.18
C GLU A 306 -5.52 -1.29 2.17
N ALA A 307 -4.59 -1.32 3.10
CA ALA A 307 -4.55 -2.32 4.16
C ALA A 307 -5.84 -2.32 5.01
N GLY A 308 -6.31 -1.14 5.39
CA GLY A 308 -7.58 -0.99 6.13
C GLY A 308 -8.79 -1.50 5.35
N ARG A 309 -8.81 -1.29 4.03
CA ARG A 309 -9.88 -1.81 3.15
C ARG A 309 -9.89 -3.32 3.04
N GLU A 310 -8.73 -3.95 2.84
CA GLU A 310 -8.63 -5.41 2.77
C GLU A 310 -9.10 -6.07 4.08
N VAL A 311 -8.66 -5.55 5.23
CA VAL A 311 -9.13 -6.03 6.55
C VAL A 311 -10.64 -5.84 6.70
N ARG A 312 -11.17 -4.71 6.26
CA ARG A 312 -12.62 -4.44 6.29
C ARG A 312 -13.40 -5.44 5.43
N GLU A 313 -12.90 -5.78 4.24
CA GLU A 313 -13.54 -6.76 3.36
C GLU A 313 -13.58 -8.15 3.99
N GLY A 314 -12.50 -8.58 4.63
CA GLY A 314 -12.47 -9.82 5.39
C GLY A 314 -13.48 -9.86 6.54
N LEU A 315 -13.55 -8.78 7.34
CA LEU A 315 -14.54 -8.63 8.41
C LEU A 315 -15.98 -8.72 7.89
N ILE A 316 -16.25 -8.06 6.76
CA ILE A 316 -17.56 -8.07 6.12
C ILE A 316 -17.89 -9.45 5.57
N ALA A 317 -16.94 -10.14 4.93
CA ALA A 317 -17.13 -11.48 4.42
C ALA A 317 -17.50 -12.46 5.54
N ALA A 318 -16.77 -12.43 6.67
CA ALA A 318 -17.08 -13.25 7.83
C ALA A 318 -18.44 -12.91 8.45
N HIS A 319 -18.78 -11.63 8.55
CA HIS A 319 -20.06 -11.17 9.04
C HIS A 319 -21.24 -11.74 8.24
N PHE A 320 -21.14 -11.75 6.92
CA PHE A 320 -22.16 -12.32 6.05
C PHE A 320 -22.17 -13.87 6.06
N ALA A 321 -21.00 -14.49 6.24
CA ALA A 321 -20.91 -15.95 6.28
C ALA A 321 -21.52 -16.57 7.56
N HIS A 322 -21.40 -15.85 8.69
CA HIS A 322 -21.74 -16.41 10.01
C HIS A 322 -22.91 -15.69 10.72
N GLY A 323 -23.49 -14.64 10.14
CA GLY A 323 -24.20 -13.69 10.96
C GLY A 323 -25.59 -13.27 10.59
N ALA A 324 -26.57 -14.19 10.49
CA ALA A 324 -27.98 -13.75 10.43
C ALA A 324 -28.43 -12.97 11.70
N GLU A 325 -27.76 -13.20 12.85
CA GLU A 325 -28.03 -12.54 14.16
C GLU A 325 -26.83 -11.75 14.70
N ALA A 326 -25.80 -11.52 13.89
CA ALA A 326 -24.61 -10.83 14.35
C ALA A 326 -24.83 -9.32 14.52
N PRO A 327 -24.23 -8.69 15.55
CA PRO A 327 -24.33 -7.25 15.75
C PRO A 327 -23.79 -6.47 14.56
N THR A 328 -24.39 -5.35 14.25
CA THR A 328 -23.98 -4.44 13.17
C THR A 328 -22.51 -4.03 13.34
N LEU A 329 -21.74 -4.04 12.23
CA LEU A 329 -20.40 -3.47 12.18
C LEU A 329 -20.47 -2.00 11.80
N ARG A 330 -19.84 -1.11 12.58
CA ARG A 330 -19.67 0.30 12.23
C ARG A 330 -18.19 0.64 12.14
N PHE A 331 -17.79 1.19 11.00
CA PHE A 331 -16.39 1.49 10.69
C PHE A 331 -16.06 2.94 11.03
N TYR A 332 -14.92 3.14 11.69
CA TYR A 332 -14.39 4.42 12.11
C TYR A 332 -12.99 4.58 11.53
N ASP A 333 -12.75 5.68 10.82
CA ASP A 333 -11.45 5.95 10.19
C ASP A 333 -10.44 6.45 11.22
N THR A 334 -9.34 5.71 11.40
CA THR A 334 -8.26 6.05 12.34
C THR A 334 -7.20 6.94 11.73
N ALA A 335 -7.19 7.14 10.43
CA ALA A 335 -6.14 7.94 9.75
C ALA A 335 -6.04 9.39 10.25
N LEU A 336 -7.11 9.90 10.87
CA LEU A 336 -7.15 11.25 11.46
C LEU A 336 -6.85 11.26 12.97
N ALA A 337 -6.71 10.10 13.60
CA ALA A 337 -6.44 9.97 15.04
C ALA A 337 -4.93 9.95 15.32
N ASN A 338 -4.25 11.06 15.02
CA ASN A 338 -2.80 11.19 15.08
C ASN A 338 -2.25 11.41 16.50
N ASP A 339 -3.11 11.68 17.48
CA ASP A 339 -2.75 11.89 18.87
C ASP A 339 -3.79 11.29 19.83
N ALA A 340 -3.45 11.27 21.11
CA ALA A 340 -4.33 10.68 22.17
C ALA A 340 -5.68 11.42 22.29
N THR A 341 -5.74 12.70 21.96
CA THR A 341 -6.97 13.50 22.00
C THR A 341 -7.91 13.10 20.88
N ALA A 342 -7.39 13.02 19.64
CA ALA A 342 -8.15 12.60 18.47
C ALA A 342 -8.62 11.14 18.62
N MET A 343 -7.77 10.25 19.15
CA MET A 343 -8.15 8.87 19.46
C MET A 343 -9.26 8.81 20.51
N ARG A 344 -9.20 9.63 21.56
CA ARG A 344 -10.24 9.77 22.57
C ARG A 344 -11.58 10.18 21.95
N VAL A 345 -11.59 11.23 21.12
CA VAL A 345 -12.81 11.71 20.43
C VAL A 345 -13.44 10.59 19.59
N LEU A 346 -12.60 9.80 18.91
CA LEU A 346 -13.07 8.67 18.10
C LEU A 346 -13.75 7.60 18.95
N ILE A 347 -13.15 7.24 20.09
CA ILE A 347 -13.70 6.26 21.04
C ILE A 347 -15.00 6.78 21.68
N ASP A 348 -15.00 8.00 22.18
CA ASP A 348 -16.18 8.62 22.80
C ASP A 348 -17.34 8.66 21.81
N ARG A 349 -17.07 8.95 20.54
CA ARG A 349 -18.07 8.89 19.45
C ARG A 349 -18.61 7.47 19.25
N ALA A 350 -17.75 6.46 19.25
CA ALA A 350 -18.17 5.07 19.12
C ALA A 350 -19.02 4.62 20.31
N GLN A 351 -18.61 4.96 21.55
CA GLN A 351 -19.34 4.66 22.78
C GLN A 351 -20.70 5.35 22.82
N ALA A 352 -20.75 6.65 22.50
CA ALA A 352 -22.00 7.42 22.43
C ALA A 352 -22.97 6.86 21.37
N ALA A 353 -22.46 6.23 20.32
CA ALA A 353 -23.27 5.56 19.31
C ALA A 353 -23.70 4.14 19.69
N GLY A 354 -23.35 3.64 20.89
CA GLY A 354 -23.76 2.34 21.41
C GLY A 354 -22.78 1.18 21.08
N ALA A 355 -21.51 1.48 20.87
CA ALA A 355 -20.48 0.43 20.69
C ALA A 355 -20.37 -0.45 21.96
N GLN A 356 -20.33 -1.76 21.76
CA GLN A 356 -20.17 -2.75 22.83
C GLN A 356 -18.83 -3.48 22.79
N PHE A 357 -18.13 -3.42 21.67
CA PHE A 357 -16.85 -4.05 21.45
C PHE A 357 -16.05 -3.23 20.42
N LEU A 358 -14.72 -3.18 20.57
CA LEU A 358 -13.83 -2.53 19.62
C LEU A 358 -12.99 -3.58 18.86
N ILE A 359 -12.87 -3.45 17.55
CA ILE A 359 -11.91 -4.18 16.73
C ILE A 359 -10.94 -3.15 16.13
N GLY A 360 -9.64 -3.39 16.23
CA GLY A 360 -8.61 -2.44 15.79
C GLY A 360 -8.06 -1.62 16.97
N PRO A 361 -7.25 -0.61 16.67
CA PRO A 361 -6.79 -0.20 15.33
C PRO A 361 -5.76 -1.15 14.71
N LEU A 362 -5.40 -0.90 13.42
CA LEU A 362 -4.47 -1.73 12.66
C LEU A 362 -3.02 -1.25 12.80
N GLY A 363 -2.79 0.05 12.84
CA GLY A 363 -1.47 0.64 12.91
C GLY A 363 -0.83 0.47 14.28
N ARG A 364 0.48 0.24 14.32
CA ARG A 364 1.22 0.04 15.58
C ARG A 364 1.19 1.28 16.48
N ASP A 365 1.35 2.46 15.89
CA ASP A 365 1.31 3.73 16.62
C ASP A 365 -0.11 4.02 17.14
N GLU A 366 -1.13 3.72 16.34
CA GLU A 366 -2.54 3.84 16.72
C GLU A 366 -2.91 2.91 17.87
N VAL A 367 -2.37 1.66 17.87
CA VAL A 367 -2.55 0.71 18.98
C VAL A 367 -1.91 1.24 20.26
N ALA A 368 -0.72 1.82 20.18
CA ALA A 368 -0.05 2.44 21.33
C ALA A 368 -0.86 3.64 21.87
N LEU A 369 -1.42 4.48 20.99
CA LEU A 369 -2.29 5.60 21.37
C LEU A 369 -3.58 5.10 22.05
N LEU A 370 -4.23 4.09 21.48
CA LEU A 370 -5.45 3.51 22.06
C LEU A 370 -5.19 2.95 23.46
N ALA A 371 -4.09 2.27 23.67
CA ALA A 371 -3.72 1.68 24.97
C ALA A 371 -3.51 2.73 26.07
N THR A 372 -3.09 3.95 25.72
CA THR A 372 -2.96 5.08 26.65
C THR A 372 -4.28 5.84 26.84
N THR A 373 -5.29 5.55 26.04
CA THR A 373 -6.60 6.20 26.09
C THR A 373 -7.54 5.39 26.98
N ALA A 374 -7.96 5.96 28.10
CA ALA A 374 -8.89 5.25 29.00
C ALA A 374 -10.22 4.97 28.30
N ASN A 375 -10.57 3.71 28.17
CA ASN A 375 -11.88 3.25 27.72
C ASN A 375 -12.27 1.97 28.48
N SER A 376 -13.55 1.66 28.55
CA SER A 376 -14.10 0.51 29.29
C SER A 376 -14.58 -0.61 28.36
N LEU A 377 -14.48 -0.43 27.05
CA LEU A 377 -14.96 -1.43 26.10
C LEU A 377 -13.96 -2.58 25.97
N PRO A 378 -14.43 -3.82 25.90
CA PRO A 378 -13.60 -4.94 25.45
C PRO A 378 -13.07 -4.69 24.05
N GLN A 379 -11.81 -5.07 23.81
CA GLN A 379 -11.15 -4.71 22.55
C GLN A 379 -10.22 -5.78 22.02
N LEU A 380 -10.32 -6.03 20.72
CA LEU A 380 -9.39 -6.85 19.94
C LEU A 380 -8.50 -5.93 19.10
N LEU A 381 -7.29 -5.68 19.56
CA LEU A 381 -6.29 -4.91 18.85
C LEU A 381 -5.81 -5.69 17.64
N LEU A 382 -5.67 -5.05 16.50
CA LEU A 382 -5.17 -5.66 15.25
C LEU A 382 -3.65 -5.47 15.08
N ASN A 383 -2.96 -5.26 16.18
CA ASN A 383 -1.49 -5.26 16.28
C ASN A 383 -1.06 -5.54 17.73
N LEU A 384 0.25 -5.70 17.93
CA LEU A 384 0.82 -5.94 19.24
C LEU A 384 1.05 -4.62 19.99
N LEU A 385 0.77 -4.63 21.28
CA LEU A 385 1.12 -3.56 22.21
C LEU A 385 2.64 -3.45 22.38
N PRO A 386 3.17 -2.25 22.61
CA PRO A 386 4.54 -2.10 23.06
C PRO A 386 4.76 -2.88 24.39
N PRO A 387 5.92 -3.50 24.59
CA PRO A 387 6.19 -4.30 25.81
C PRO A 387 6.07 -3.52 27.13
N SER A 388 6.14 -2.19 27.06
CA SER A 388 6.02 -1.28 28.22
C SER A 388 4.58 -1.02 28.65
N VAL A 389 3.59 -1.45 27.86
CA VAL A 389 2.16 -1.19 28.17
C VAL A 389 1.56 -2.43 28.81
N PRO A 390 1.03 -2.33 30.04
CA PRO A 390 0.38 -3.45 30.70
C PRO A 390 -0.93 -3.81 29.99
N THR A 391 -1.18 -5.10 29.82
CA THR A 391 -2.44 -5.62 29.32
C THR A 391 -3.47 -5.76 30.43
N THR A 392 -4.73 -5.48 30.13
CA THR A 392 -5.88 -5.74 31.04
C THR A 392 -6.69 -6.93 30.54
N ALA A 393 -7.50 -7.53 31.40
CA ALA A 393 -8.28 -8.73 31.11
C ALA A 393 -9.23 -8.63 29.89
N SER A 394 -9.58 -7.40 29.46
CA SER A 394 -10.49 -7.16 28.34
C SER A 394 -9.78 -6.68 27.07
N ILE A 395 -8.46 -6.86 26.99
CA ILE A 395 -7.65 -6.48 25.83
C ILE A 395 -7.01 -7.73 25.25
N TRP A 396 -7.33 -8.01 23.99
CA TRP A 396 -6.70 -9.07 23.22
C TRP A 396 -5.94 -8.47 22.05
N GLN A 397 -4.86 -9.13 21.64
CA GLN A 397 -3.94 -8.66 20.60
C GLN A 397 -3.86 -9.71 19.51
N TYR A 398 -4.17 -9.32 18.30
CA TYR A 398 -4.09 -10.18 17.13
C TYR A 398 -3.25 -9.49 16.05
N ALA A 399 -2.19 -10.14 15.58
CA ALA A 399 -1.25 -9.56 14.63
C ALA A 399 -0.73 -10.59 13.63
N LEU A 400 -0.35 -10.11 12.45
CA LEU A 400 0.46 -10.85 11.50
C LEU A 400 1.94 -10.56 11.83
N SER A 401 2.55 -11.39 12.69
CA SER A 401 3.91 -11.16 13.19
C SER A 401 4.94 -11.95 12.38
N PRO A 402 5.81 -11.30 11.59
CA PRO A 402 6.92 -11.96 10.93
C PRO A 402 7.92 -12.58 11.93
N GLU A 403 7.97 -12.05 13.15
CA GLU A 403 8.79 -12.63 14.23
C GLU A 403 8.26 -14.02 14.66
N GLU A 404 6.95 -14.28 14.59
CA GLU A 404 6.40 -15.63 14.83
C GLU A 404 6.74 -16.59 13.69
N GLU A 405 6.72 -16.14 12.46
CA GLU A 405 7.15 -16.92 11.29
C GLU A 405 8.62 -17.30 11.42
N ALA A 406 9.47 -16.35 11.83
CA ALA A 406 10.90 -16.59 12.04
C ALA A 406 11.18 -17.61 13.18
N LYS A 407 10.41 -17.54 14.27
CA LYS A 407 10.50 -18.54 15.35
C LYS A 407 10.13 -19.92 14.86
N LEU A 408 9.02 -20.04 14.12
CA LEU A 408 8.60 -21.33 13.56
C LEU A 408 9.60 -21.86 12.55
N ALA A 409 10.22 -21.01 11.72
CA ALA A 409 11.28 -21.39 10.82
C ALA A 409 12.49 -21.98 11.58
N ALA A 410 12.88 -21.36 12.71
CA ALA A 410 13.94 -21.85 13.58
C ALA A 410 13.58 -23.21 14.20
N GLU A 411 12.38 -23.37 14.74
CA GLU A 411 11.88 -24.61 15.31
C GLU A 411 11.86 -25.76 14.29
N ARG A 412 11.38 -25.47 13.08
CA ARG A 412 11.31 -26.45 11.99
C ARG A 412 12.71 -26.85 11.48
N ALA A 413 13.63 -25.90 11.41
CA ALA A 413 15.02 -26.19 11.09
C ALA A 413 15.67 -27.11 12.13
N LEU A 414 15.45 -26.83 13.42
CA LEU A 414 15.93 -27.66 14.52
C LEU A 414 15.30 -29.06 14.52
N ALA A 415 14.01 -29.17 14.21
CA ALA A 415 13.31 -30.45 14.08
C ALA A 415 13.87 -31.30 12.90
N ALA A 416 14.40 -30.64 11.85
CA ALA A 416 15.06 -31.27 10.72
C ALA A 416 16.57 -31.54 11.01
N ASP A 417 17.03 -31.47 12.27
CA ASP A 417 18.40 -31.63 12.73
C ASP A 417 19.42 -30.64 12.10
N GLN A 418 18.94 -29.50 11.64
CA GLN A 418 19.78 -28.41 11.13
C GLN A 418 20.26 -27.57 12.33
N ARG A 419 21.55 -27.54 12.59
CA ARG A 419 22.11 -26.94 13.80
C ARG A 419 23.01 -25.73 13.54
N ARG A 420 23.33 -25.42 12.28
CA ARG A 420 24.32 -24.39 11.92
C ARG A 420 23.74 -23.49 10.85
N ALA A 421 23.38 -22.29 11.26
CA ALA A 421 22.71 -21.33 10.41
C ALA A 421 23.61 -20.15 9.99
N VAL A 422 23.40 -19.64 8.82
CA VAL A 422 23.84 -18.30 8.37
C VAL A 422 22.60 -17.43 8.18
N ILE A 423 22.66 -16.21 8.70
CA ILE A 423 21.58 -15.22 8.60
C ILE A 423 22.02 -14.12 7.63
N LEU A 424 21.18 -13.83 6.62
CA LEU A 424 21.35 -12.74 5.68
C LEU A 424 20.17 -11.79 5.84
N LEU A 425 20.42 -10.55 6.24
CA LEU A 425 19.36 -9.60 6.55
C LEU A 425 19.33 -8.46 5.53
N PRO A 426 18.22 -8.20 4.86
CA PRO A 426 18.01 -6.91 4.20
C PRO A 426 18.22 -5.75 5.18
N ALA A 427 18.60 -4.56 4.70
CA ALA A 427 18.74 -3.38 5.54
C ALA A 427 17.41 -2.99 6.21
N GLY A 428 17.48 -2.50 7.44
CA GLY A 428 16.33 -1.93 8.15
C GLY A 428 15.96 -2.62 9.47
N GLU A 429 15.24 -1.91 10.31
CA GLU A 429 14.85 -2.36 11.66
C GLU A 429 13.91 -3.58 11.65
N TRP A 430 13.06 -3.68 10.65
CA TRP A 430 12.14 -4.81 10.49
C TRP A 430 12.92 -6.12 10.36
N SER A 431 13.84 -6.20 9.42
CA SER A 431 14.66 -7.40 9.18
C SER A 431 15.55 -7.73 10.38
N ALA A 432 16.07 -6.72 11.08
CA ALA A 432 16.86 -6.91 12.30
C ALA A 432 16.02 -7.57 13.41
N ARG A 433 14.76 -7.13 13.63
CA ARG A 433 13.86 -7.76 14.62
C ARG A 433 13.53 -9.20 14.25
N VAL A 434 13.19 -9.45 12.99
CA VAL A 434 12.86 -10.77 12.47
C VAL A 434 14.07 -11.71 12.59
N GLY A 435 15.27 -11.24 12.23
CA GLY A 435 16.52 -11.98 12.41
C GLY A 435 16.85 -12.27 13.87
N ALA A 436 16.58 -11.33 14.78
CA ALA A 436 16.76 -11.54 16.21
C ALA A 436 15.80 -12.60 16.78
N ALA A 437 14.53 -12.63 16.31
CA ALA A 437 13.57 -13.64 16.70
C ALA A 437 14.00 -15.05 16.25
N PHE A 438 14.44 -15.19 15.00
CA PHE A 438 15.01 -16.45 14.50
C PHE A 438 16.21 -16.87 15.33
N ARG A 439 17.21 -16.00 15.51
CA ARG A 439 18.43 -16.27 16.28
C ARG A 439 18.10 -16.75 17.69
N SER A 440 17.29 -15.98 18.44
CA SER A 440 16.94 -16.29 19.83
C SER A 440 16.33 -17.68 19.98
N THR A 441 15.37 -18.03 19.10
CA THR A 441 14.72 -19.34 19.12
C THR A 441 15.68 -20.45 18.70
N PHE A 442 16.48 -20.22 17.65
CA PHE A 442 17.41 -21.20 17.13
C PHE A 442 18.52 -21.54 18.13
N GLU A 443 19.12 -20.53 18.78
CA GLU A 443 20.17 -20.71 19.80
C GLU A 443 19.59 -21.34 21.07
N ALA A 444 18.40 -20.94 21.52
CA ALA A 444 17.71 -21.57 22.66
C ALA A 444 17.43 -23.06 22.43
N GLY A 445 17.17 -23.47 21.18
CA GLY A 445 17.00 -24.88 20.80
C GLY A 445 18.30 -25.62 20.50
N GLY A 446 19.46 -25.05 20.84
CA GLY A 446 20.80 -25.68 20.66
C GLY A 446 21.42 -25.51 19.28
N GLY A 447 20.85 -24.64 18.45
CA GLY A 447 21.43 -24.22 17.18
C GLY A 447 22.59 -23.23 17.35
N ARG A 448 23.38 -23.04 16.31
CA ARG A 448 24.50 -22.09 16.28
C ARG A 448 24.45 -21.19 15.06
N ILE A 449 24.50 -19.89 15.27
CA ILE A 449 24.65 -18.90 14.19
C ILE A 449 26.13 -18.78 13.83
N LEU A 450 26.46 -19.13 12.59
CA LEU A 450 27.82 -19.14 12.07
C LEU A 450 28.29 -17.80 11.53
N ALA A 451 27.36 -17.05 10.96
CA ALA A 451 27.53 -15.70 10.47
C ALA A 451 26.16 -14.98 10.37
N GLN A 452 26.19 -13.68 10.52
CA GLN A 452 25.07 -12.80 10.21
C GLN A 452 25.61 -11.57 9.47
N GLU A 453 25.10 -11.33 8.26
CA GLU A 453 25.52 -10.21 7.43
C GLU A 453 24.29 -9.41 6.99
N SER A 454 24.46 -8.09 6.85
CA SER A 454 23.44 -7.22 6.27
C SER A 454 23.59 -7.20 4.74
N LEU A 455 22.47 -7.33 4.05
CA LEU A 455 22.39 -7.20 2.60
C LEU A 455 21.94 -5.80 2.27
N ASP A 456 22.76 -5.05 1.57
CA ASP A 456 22.34 -3.85 0.86
C ASP A 456 22.04 -4.21 -0.61
N GLU A 457 21.26 -3.41 -1.33
CA GLU A 457 20.93 -3.69 -2.72
C GLU A 457 22.22 -3.82 -3.57
N GLY A 458 22.49 -5.07 -4.02
CA GLY A 458 23.64 -5.41 -4.83
C GLY A 458 24.90 -5.80 -4.07
N ASP A 459 24.85 -6.02 -2.76
CA ASP A 459 26.02 -6.40 -1.96
C ASP A 459 26.34 -7.91 -2.04
N ALA A 460 26.98 -8.32 -3.13
CA ALA A 460 27.54 -9.66 -3.29
C ALA A 460 28.65 -9.96 -2.27
N LEU A 461 29.30 -8.93 -1.69
CA LEU A 461 30.39 -9.10 -0.71
C LEU A 461 29.88 -9.66 0.62
N ALA A 462 28.66 -9.28 1.04
CA ALA A 462 28.06 -9.82 2.26
C ALA A 462 27.83 -11.33 2.15
N ILE A 463 27.34 -11.80 0.98
CA ILE A 463 27.18 -13.23 0.70
C ILE A 463 28.53 -13.95 0.69
N GLU A 464 29.54 -13.38 0.05
CA GLU A 464 30.91 -13.96 0.02
C GLU A 464 31.50 -14.07 1.41
N LYS A 465 31.34 -13.06 2.24
CA LYS A 465 31.82 -13.04 3.63
C LYS A 465 31.06 -14.05 4.49
N ALA A 466 29.75 -14.11 4.41
CA ALA A 466 28.92 -15.08 5.13
C ALA A 466 29.30 -16.51 4.78
N LEU A 467 29.62 -16.80 3.52
CA LEU A 467 30.02 -18.11 3.00
C LEU A 467 31.54 -18.35 3.04
N ARG A 468 32.36 -17.39 3.53
CA ARG A 468 33.80 -17.42 3.60
C ARG A 468 34.52 -17.62 2.25
N LEU A 469 33.93 -17.15 1.16
CA LEU A 469 34.55 -17.19 -0.16
C LEU A 469 35.77 -16.25 -0.26
N ASP A 470 35.70 -15.11 0.42
CA ASP A 470 36.78 -14.15 0.61
C ASP A 470 38.02 -14.83 1.22
N GLN A 471 37.81 -15.64 2.27
CA GLN A 471 38.90 -16.42 2.93
C GLN A 471 39.44 -17.52 2.01
N SER A 472 38.59 -18.16 1.21
CA SER A 472 39.02 -19.12 0.21
C SER A 472 39.95 -18.48 -0.83
N ARG A 473 39.60 -17.28 -1.32
CA ARG A 473 40.45 -16.51 -2.24
C ARG A 473 41.75 -16.02 -1.57
N ALA A 474 41.67 -15.58 -0.32
CA ALA A 474 42.86 -15.17 0.43
C ALA A 474 43.85 -16.32 0.65
N ARG A 475 43.37 -17.54 1.00
CA ARG A 475 44.20 -18.72 1.09
C ARG A 475 44.89 -19.07 -0.24
N HIS A 476 44.13 -18.97 -1.34
CA HIS A 476 44.66 -19.20 -2.67
C HIS A 476 45.81 -18.22 -3.02
N ARG A 477 45.56 -16.89 -2.84
CA ARG A 477 46.61 -15.87 -3.07
C ARG A 477 47.89 -16.15 -2.22
N ARG A 478 47.71 -16.54 -0.96
CA ARG A 478 48.83 -16.88 -0.10
C ARG A 478 49.59 -18.11 -0.58
N LEU A 479 48.91 -19.16 -1.06
CA LEU A 479 49.54 -20.34 -1.63
C LEU A 479 50.31 -20.01 -2.92
N GLN A 480 49.75 -19.21 -3.81
CA GLN A 480 50.43 -18.75 -5.02
C GLN A 480 51.73 -17.98 -4.69
N SER A 481 51.68 -17.09 -3.69
CA SER A 481 52.87 -16.33 -3.27
C SER A 481 53.95 -17.17 -2.60
N ILE A 482 53.60 -18.33 -2.04
CA ILE A 482 54.56 -19.24 -1.41
C ILE A 482 55.17 -20.18 -2.45
N LEU A 483 54.38 -20.66 -3.40
CA LEU A 483 54.81 -21.66 -4.38
C LEU A 483 55.41 -21.04 -5.65
N ASP A 484 55.18 -19.74 -5.87
CA ASP A 484 55.55 -18.98 -7.08
C ASP A 484 55.05 -19.63 -8.40
N GLU A 485 53.86 -20.28 -8.31
CA GLU A 485 53.22 -20.98 -9.42
C GLU A 485 51.79 -20.51 -9.61
N THR A 486 51.35 -20.52 -10.88
CA THR A 486 49.95 -20.26 -11.21
C THR A 486 49.10 -21.50 -10.94
N LEU A 487 48.31 -21.48 -9.86
CA LEU A 487 47.44 -22.56 -9.47
C LEU A 487 46.06 -22.44 -10.07
N VAL A 488 45.50 -23.53 -10.57
CA VAL A 488 44.07 -23.59 -10.94
C VAL A 488 43.23 -23.50 -9.67
N PHE A 489 42.32 -22.54 -9.61
CA PHE A 489 41.55 -22.26 -8.41
C PHE A 489 40.07 -22.11 -8.69
N GLN A 490 39.28 -22.77 -7.86
CA GLN A 490 37.84 -22.53 -7.76
C GLN A 490 37.49 -22.16 -6.33
N PRO A 491 36.90 -20.98 -6.09
CA PRO A 491 36.49 -20.60 -4.74
C PRO A 491 35.50 -21.64 -4.16
N ARG A 492 35.76 -22.06 -2.93
CA ARG A 492 34.87 -22.99 -2.22
C ARG A 492 34.24 -22.29 -1.03
N ARG A 493 32.93 -22.37 -0.93
CA ARG A 493 32.20 -21.93 0.25
C ARG A 493 32.54 -22.81 1.46
N ARG A 494 32.26 -22.30 2.66
CA ARG A 494 32.30 -23.13 3.89
C ARG A 494 31.32 -24.31 3.75
N GLY A 495 31.74 -25.48 4.23
CA GLY A 495 30.94 -26.71 4.17
C GLY A 495 30.14 -27.02 5.44
N ASP A 496 30.22 -26.13 6.45
CA ASP A 496 29.64 -26.33 7.78
C ASP A 496 28.26 -25.59 7.95
N VAL A 497 27.60 -25.16 6.88
CA VAL A 497 26.30 -24.50 6.90
C VAL A 497 25.22 -25.52 6.61
N ASP A 498 24.25 -25.65 7.51
CA ASP A 498 23.12 -26.54 7.34
C ASP A 498 21.91 -25.81 6.73
N LEU A 499 21.79 -24.50 6.99
CA LEU A 499 20.69 -23.68 6.46
C LEU A 499 21.07 -22.19 6.31
N LEU A 500 20.30 -21.50 5.47
CA LEU A 500 20.25 -20.05 5.40
C LEU A 500 18.92 -19.56 5.95
N PHE A 501 18.93 -18.43 6.65
CA PHE A 501 17.72 -17.69 7.01
C PHE A 501 17.83 -16.27 6.43
N THR A 502 16.82 -15.84 5.68
CA THR A 502 16.75 -14.49 5.12
C THR A 502 15.29 -14.03 4.99
N PRO A 503 14.84 -13.08 5.82
CA PRO A 503 13.54 -12.47 5.62
C PRO A 503 13.57 -11.56 4.40
N GLY A 504 12.44 -11.42 3.70
CA GLY A 504 12.37 -10.51 2.56
C GLY A 504 11.14 -10.73 1.70
N SER A 505 10.80 -9.71 0.92
CA SER A 505 9.72 -9.79 -0.06
C SER A 505 10.09 -10.71 -1.23
N ALA A 506 9.06 -11.21 -1.94
CA ALA A 506 9.24 -12.00 -3.15
C ALA A 506 10.18 -11.31 -4.17
N GLN A 507 10.07 -9.99 -4.32
CA GLN A 507 10.92 -9.21 -5.23
C GLN A 507 12.39 -9.25 -4.80
N GLN A 508 12.69 -9.03 -3.53
CA GLN A 508 14.05 -9.07 -3.00
C GLN A 508 14.67 -10.47 -3.13
N LEU A 509 13.88 -11.49 -2.86
CA LEU A 509 14.34 -12.87 -2.93
C LEU A 509 14.56 -13.37 -4.37
N ARG A 510 13.80 -12.86 -5.35
CA ARG A 510 14.08 -13.07 -6.78
C ARG A 510 15.46 -12.52 -7.19
N GLN A 511 15.92 -11.46 -6.56
CA GLN A 511 17.27 -10.89 -6.80
C GLN A 511 18.35 -11.65 -6.03
N LEU A 512 18.09 -12.06 -4.80
CA LEU A 512 19.05 -12.75 -3.92
C LEU A 512 19.32 -14.20 -4.37
N ARG A 513 18.29 -14.95 -4.76
CA ARG A 513 18.38 -16.39 -5.06
C ARG A 513 19.37 -16.73 -6.17
N PRO A 514 19.44 -16.03 -7.31
CA PRO A 514 20.48 -16.24 -8.32
C PRO A 514 21.89 -15.99 -7.78
N GLN A 515 22.07 -14.99 -6.92
CA GLN A 515 23.38 -14.70 -6.30
C GLN A 515 23.81 -15.83 -5.37
N LEU A 516 22.92 -16.38 -4.55
CA LEU A 516 23.20 -17.55 -3.73
C LEU A 516 23.61 -18.76 -4.59
N LYS A 517 22.90 -19.01 -5.70
CA LYS A 517 23.27 -20.07 -6.67
C LYS A 517 24.64 -19.83 -7.27
N PHE A 518 24.93 -18.59 -7.68
CA PHE A 518 26.23 -18.20 -8.24
C PHE A 518 27.39 -18.45 -7.26
N HIS A 519 27.16 -18.18 -5.97
CA HIS A 519 28.15 -18.44 -4.92
C HIS A 519 28.15 -19.88 -4.38
N GLY A 520 27.50 -20.80 -5.07
CA GLY A 520 27.46 -22.22 -4.74
C GLY A 520 26.65 -22.55 -3.48
N ALA A 521 25.70 -21.72 -3.11
CA ALA A 521 24.80 -21.92 -1.97
C ALA A 521 23.36 -22.29 -2.36
N GLY A 522 23.14 -22.59 -3.65
CA GLY A 522 21.79 -22.90 -4.15
C GLY A 522 21.18 -24.20 -3.60
N ASP A 523 22.00 -25.11 -3.11
CA ASP A 523 21.67 -26.39 -2.49
C ASP A 523 21.41 -26.31 -0.97
N ILE A 524 21.76 -25.18 -0.33
CA ILE A 524 21.54 -25.00 1.12
C ILE A 524 20.07 -24.70 1.36
N PRO A 525 19.38 -25.45 2.24
CA PRO A 525 18.01 -25.15 2.65
C PRO A 525 17.88 -23.69 3.10
N THR A 526 16.97 -22.94 2.47
CA THR A 526 16.81 -21.52 2.75
C THR A 526 15.42 -21.26 3.31
N TYR A 527 15.38 -20.76 4.55
CA TYR A 527 14.15 -20.36 5.23
C TYR A 527 13.96 -18.86 5.10
N VAL A 528 12.73 -18.47 4.85
CA VAL A 528 12.31 -17.08 4.62
C VAL A 528 11.02 -16.77 5.41
N THR A 529 10.55 -15.53 5.37
CA THR A 529 9.24 -15.14 5.90
C THR A 529 8.12 -15.29 4.85
N ALA A 530 6.87 -15.22 5.25
CA ALA A 530 5.69 -15.33 4.39
C ALA A 530 5.71 -14.32 3.22
N ASP A 531 6.30 -13.12 3.41
CA ASP A 531 6.43 -12.10 2.36
C ASP A 531 7.22 -12.56 1.12
N ALA A 532 7.91 -13.69 1.22
CA ALA A 532 8.56 -14.36 0.10
C ALA A 532 7.58 -14.88 -0.96
N TRP A 533 6.32 -15.08 -0.59
CA TRP A 533 5.27 -15.59 -1.45
C TRP A 533 4.16 -14.55 -1.67
N ASP A 534 4.00 -14.12 -2.91
CA ASP A 534 3.00 -13.12 -3.33
C ASP A 534 1.79 -13.75 -4.04
N GLY A 535 1.65 -15.09 -4.04
CA GLY A 535 0.60 -15.82 -4.74
C GLY A 535 0.89 -16.07 -6.22
N ASN A 536 1.96 -15.50 -6.77
CA ASN A 536 2.29 -15.63 -8.19
C ASN A 536 3.32 -16.73 -8.42
N LYS A 537 3.11 -17.54 -9.45
CA LYS A 537 4.06 -18.56 -9.85
C LYS A 537 5.45 -17.96 -10.12
N SER A 538 6.51 -18.52 -9.50
CA SER A 538 7.88 -18.05 -9.64
C SER A 538 8.88 -19.18 -9.51
N ASP A 539 9.47 -19.58 -10.64
CA ASP A 539 10.52 -20.62 -10.66
C ASP A 539 11.86 -20.14 -10.05
N GLU A 540 12.05 -18.79 -9.93
CA GLU A 540 13.23 -18.20 -9.33
C GLU A 540 13.29 -18.45 -7.82
N LEU A 541 12.14 -18.58 -7.17
CA LEU A 541 12.01 -18.80 -5.73
C LEU A 541 11.98 -20.29 -5.34
N GLU A 542 12.22 -21.18 -6.29
CA GLU A 542 12.22 -22.63 -6.10
C GLU A 542 13.06 -23.08 -4.90
N GLY A 543 12.48 -23.94 -4.05
CA GLY A 543 13.13 -24.54 -2.89
C GLY A 543 13.14 -23.65 -1.64
N LEU A 544 12.61 -22.42 -1.67
CA LEU A 544 12.46 -21.60 -0.46
C LEU A 544 11.40 -22.21 0.47
N ARG A 545 11.67 -22.14 1.77
CA ARG A 545 10.82 -22.66 2.84
C ARG A 545 10.35 -21.52 3.74
N PHE A 546 9.05 -21.49 4.03
CA PHE A 546 8.46 -20.43 4.87
C PHE A 546 7.22 -20.96 5.60
N ALA A 547 6.83 -20.25 6.64
CA ALA A 547 5.59 -20.50 7.34
C ALA A 547 4.56 -19.46 6.91
N ASP A 548 3.35 -19.89 6.55
CA ASP A 548 2.28 -18.98 6.17
C ASP A 548 0.92 -19.54 6.63
N MET A 549 -0.10 -18.71 6.51
CA MET A 549 -1.47 -19.09 6.80
C MET A 549 -2.02 -20.09 5.78
N PRO A 550 -2.91 -21.01 6.18
CA PRO A 550 -3.54 -21.97 5.26
C PRO A 550 -4.19 -21.32 4.05
N TRP A 551 -4.75 -20.11 4.23
CA TRP A 551 -5.37 -19.32 3.16
C TRP A 551 -4.45 -19.09 1.95
N MET A 552 -3.16 -18.86 2.19
CA MET A 552 -2.18 -18.55 1.15
C MET A 552 -1.53 -19.77 0.51
N ILE A 553 -1.63 -20.96 1.15
CA ILE A 553 -0.88 -22.16 0.74
C ILE A 553 -1.77 -23.22 0.03
N SER A 554 -2.94 -22.94 -0.36
CA SER A 554 -3.99 -23.88 -0.80
C SER A 554 -4.79 -24.45 0.37
N PRO A 555 -5.96 -23.89 0.64
CA PRO A 555 -6.84 -24.36 1.71
C PRO A 555 -7.34 -25.78 1.41
N ALA A 556 -6.74 -26.76 2.07
CA ALA A 556 -7.07 -28.18 1.86
C ALA A 556 -8.20 -28.67 2.78
N SER A 557 -8.51 -27.93 3.85
CA SER A 557 -9.53 -28.30 4.85
C SER A 557 -9.90 -27.10 5.73
N GLY A 558 -10.87 -27.28 6.60
CA GLY A 558 -11.24 -26.31 7.64
C GLY A 558 -11.97 -25.06 7.10
N GLU A 559 -11.88 -23.97 7.86
CA GLU A 559 -12.57 -22.70 7.55
C GLU A 559 -12.05 -22.07 6.25
N ALA A 560 -10.75 -22.14 6.03
CA ALA A 560 -10.12 -21.59 4.82
C ALA A 560 -10.69 -22.24 3.54
N MET A 561 -10.91 -23.56 3.55
CA MET A 561 -11.53 -24.25 2.43
C MET A 561 -13.01 -23.87 2.26
N ARG A 562 -13.76 -23.77 3.36
CA ARG A 562 -15.16 -23.34 3.33
C ARG A 562 -15.32 -21.96 2.72
N LEU A 563 -14.51 -21.00 3.17
CA LEU A 563 -14.51 -19.65 2.65
C LEU A 563 -14.13 -19.61 1.16
N ALA A 564 -13.10 -20.36 0.75
CA ALA A 564 -12.70 -20.45 -0.65
C ALA A 564 -13.84 -20.95 -1.54
N MET A 565 -14.55 -21.99 -1.10
CA MET A 565 -15.71 -22.54 -1.81
C MET A 565 -16.89 -21.55 -1.86
N GLN A 566 -17.12 -20.79 -0.79
CA GLN A 566 -18.17 -19.76 -0.76
C GLN A 566 -17.88 -18.63 -1.75
N LEU A 567 -16.63 -18.14 -1.78
CA LEU A 567 -16.21 -17.08 -2.71
C LEU A 567 -16.33 -17.55 -4.16
N ASP A 568 -15.83 -18.75 -4.46
CA ASP A 568 -15.92 -19.34 -5.80
C ASP A 568 -17.38 -19.51 -6.25
N SER A 569 -18.26 -19.99 -5.36
CA SER A 569 -19.70 -20.12 -5.64
C SER A 569 -20.39 -18.78 -5.87
N ALA A 570 -19.87 -17.71 -5.28
CA ALA A 570 -20.33 -16.33 -5.49
C ALA A 570 -19.73 -15.67 -6.75
N GLY A 571 -18.85 -16.38 -7.47
CA GLY A 571 -18.14 -15.85 -8.63
C GLY A 571 -16.96 -14.95 -8.30
N ASP A 572 -16.49 -14.97 -7.05
CA ASP A 572 -15.31 -14.26 -6.58
C ASP A 572 -14.15 -15.25 -6.41
N GLN A 573 -13.00 -14.93 -7.02
CA GLN A 573 -11.85 -15.84 -6.98
C GLN A 573 -11.08 -15.70 -5.65
N PRO A 574 -10.90 -16.79 -4.88
CA PRO A 574 -10.16 -16.78 -3.62
C PRO A 574 -8.75 -16.19 -3.75
N SER A 575 -8.09 -16.41 -4.90
CA SER A 575 -6.73 -15.90 -5.19
C SER A 575 -6.62 -14.37 -5.27
N ARG A 576 -7.73 -13.65 -5.31
CA ARG A 576 -7.75 -12.18 -5.27
C ARG A 576 -7.60 -11.60 -3.87
N HIS A 577 -7.80 -12.42 -2.86
CA HIS A 577 -7.82 -12.00 -1.46
C HIS A 577 -6.52 -12.39 -0.76
N GLY A 578 -5.81 -11.39 -0.28
CA GLY A 578 -4.52 -11.53 0.37
C GLY A 578 -4.60 -11.86 1.87
N ARG A 579 -3.44 -11.78 2.54
CA ARG A 579 -3.30 -12.05 3.98
C ARG A 579 -4.13 -11.12 4.86
N LEU A 580 -4.27 -9.85 4.48
CA LEU A 580 -5.03 -8.88 5.26
C LEU A 580 -6.54 -9.15 5.20
N PHE A 581 -7.04 -9.66 4.08
CA PHE A 581 -8.43 -10.14 4.00
C PHE A 581 -8.66 -11.32 4.96
N ALA A 582 -7.81 -12.34 4.91
CA ALA A 582 -7.89 -13.49 5.81
C ALA A 582 -7.77 -13.07 7.30
N PHE A 583 -6.90 -12.10 7.58
CA PHE A 583 -6.73 -11.51 8.90
C PHE A 583 -8.00 -10.81 9.39
N GLY A 584 -8.66 -10.05 8.54
CA GLY A 584 -9.95 -9.42 8.83
C GLY A 584 -11.06 -10.43 9.09
N TYR A 585 -11.10 -11.51 8.29
CA TYR A 585 -12.06 -12.61 8.49
C TYR A 585 -11.93 -13.24 9.87
N ASP A 586 -10.72 -13.61 10.27
CA ASP A 586 -10.46 -14.20 11.58
C ASP A 586 -10.63 -13.21 12.73
N ALA A 587 -10.40 -11.92 12.53
CA ALA A 587 -10.69 -10.90 13.52
C ALA A 587 -12.20 -10.88 13.89
N TRP A 588 -13.06 -11.15 12.90
CA TRP A 588 -14.50 -11.30 13.16
C TRP A 588 -14.81 -12.57 13.96
N LEU A 589 -14.20 -13.72 13.61
CA LEU A 589 -14.39 -14.97 14.37
C LEU A 589 -13.93 -14.84 15.83
N LEU A 590 -12.78 -14.18 16.01
CA LEU A 590 -12.23 -13.91 17.35
C LEU A 590 -13.16 -13.05 18.18
N GLN A 591 -13.64 -11.91 17.65
CA GLN A 591 -14.52 -11.03 18.41
C GLN A 591 -15.84 -11.74 18.77
N ALA A 592 -16.41 -12.55 17.88
CA ALA A 592 -17.63 -13.31 18.15
C ALA A 592 -17.44 -14.26 19.34
N SER A 593 -16.34 -15.03 19.31
CA SER A 593 -15.97 -15.97 20.37
C SER A 593 -15.64 -15.27 21.70
N LEU A 594 -14.92 -14.15 21.65
CA LEU A 594 -14.54 -13.35 22.81
C LEU A 594 -15.78 -12.75 23.50
N ARG A 595 -16.71 -12.19 22.73
CA ARG A 595 -17.95 -11.66 23.27
C ARG A 595 -18.80 -12.75 23.92
N GLN A 596 -18.88 -13.94 23.33
CA GLN A 596 -19.59 -15.07 23.90
C GLN A 596 -18.95 -15.49 25.24
N ARG A 597 -17.63 -15.53 25.35
CA ARG A 597 -16.90 -15.83 26.60
C ARG A 597 -17.17 -14.81 27.67
N LEU A 598 -17.14 -13.52 27.36
CA LEU A 598 -17.47 -12.45 28.29
C LEU A 598 -18.93 -12.58 28.81
N ALA A 599 -19.86 -12.93 27.92
CA ALA A 599 -21.27 -13.09 28.32
C ALA A 599 -21.49 -14.29 29.24
N VAL A 600 -20.71 -15.37 29.13
CA VAL A 600 -20.84 -16.61 29.91
C VAL A 600 -19.94 -16.59 31.16
N GLY A 601 -18.96 -15.67 31.25
CA GLY A 601 -18.01 -15.60 32.35
C GLY A 601 -17.02 -16.78 32.40
N SER A 602 -16.70 -17.38 31.24
CA SER A 602 -15.79 -18.54 31.12
C SER A 602 -14.41 -18.14 30.58
N GLU A 603 -13.77 -17.18 31.22
CA GLU A 603 -12.46 -16.66 30.81
C GLU A 603 -11.34 -17.70 30.89
N ASP A 604 -11.43 -18.67 31.79
CA ASP A 604 -10.41 -19.71 32.02
C ASP A 604 -10.42 -20.87 31.02
N THR A 605 -11.42 -20.97 30.13
CA THR A 605 -11.47 -22.05 29.15
C THR A 605 -10.53 -21.75 27.98
N PRO A 606 -9.62 -22.67 27.58
CA PRO A 606 -8.76 -22.43 26.42
C PRO A 606 -9.58 -22.13 25.17
N LEU A 607 -9.30 -21.01 24.49
CA LEU A 607 -9.90 -20.67 23.22
C LEU A 607 -9.15 -21.39 22.10
N ARG A 608 -9.86 -22.10 21.24
CA ARG A 608 -9.33 -22.69 20.03
C ARG A 608 -10.37 -22.50 18.90
N ILE A 609 -9.97 -21.80 17.84
CA ILE A 609 -10.81 -21.47 16.69
C ILE A 609 -10.11 -21.95 15.45
N ASP A 610 -10.82 -22.69 14.58
CA ASP A 610 -10.35 -23.04 13.23
C ASP A 610 -10.57 -21.83 12.32
N GLY A 611 -9.51 -21.04 12.12
CA GLY A 611 -9.54 -19.83 11.32
C GLY A 611 -8.92 -20.01 9.94
N VAL A 612 -9.07 -19.00 9.10
CA VAL A 612 -8.46 -18.96 7.76
C VAL A 612 -6.97 -18.63 7.80
N THR A 613 -6.51 -17.95 8.86
CA THR A 613 -5.08 -17.67 9.09
C THR A 613 -4.36 -18.78 9.86
N GLY A 614 -5.07 -19.84 10.23
CA GLY A 614 -4.60 -20.97 11.02
C GLY A 614 -5.49 -21.25 12.22
N VAL A 615 -5.13 -22.25 13.02
CA VAL A 615 -5.83 -22.48 14.27
C VAL A 615 -5.41 -21.42 15.27
N LEU A 616 -6.39 -20.69 15.79
CA LEU A 616 -6.21 -19.55 16.69
C LEU A 616 -6.34 -20.00 18.14
N SER A 617 -5.42 -19.57 18.98
CA SER A 617 -5.47 -19.75 20.43
C SER A 617 -5.05 -18.45 21.11
N ILE A 618 -5.36 -18.29 22.41
CA ILE A 618 -4.97 -17.09 23.16
C ILE A 618 -4.05 -17.52 24.30
N ASP A 619 -2.91 -16.87 24.42
CA ASP A 619 -1.97 -17.08 25.51
C ASP A 619 -2.39 -16.30 26.78
N SER A 620 -1.68 -16.55 27.90
CA SER A 620 -1.95 -15.89 29.18
C SER A 620 -1.74 -14.37 29.18
N GLY A 621 -1.07 -13.82 28.15
CA GLY A 621 -0.90 -12.38 27.94
C GLY A 621 -1.98 -11.74 27.07
N GLY A 622 -3.01 -12.49 26.67
CA GLY A 622 -4.07 -11.99 25.79
C GLY A 622 -3.65 -11.90 24.32
N VAL A 623 -2.51 -12.50 23.96
CA VAL A 623 -2.03 -12.50 22.57
C VAL A 623 -2.58 -13.70 21.82
N VAL A 624 -3.19 -13.45 20.68
CA VAL A 624 -3.68 -14.50 19.79
C VAL A 624 -2.49 -15.13 19.06
N ARG A 625 -2.36 -16.44 19.21
CA ARG A 625 -1.37 -17.29 18.52
C ARG A 625 -2.02 -18.01 17.37
N ARG A 626 -1.28 -18.17 16.29
CA ARG A 626 -1.70 -18.85 15.06
C ARG A 626 -0.85 -20.10 14.82
N GLU A 627 -1.48 -21.22 14.53
CA GLU A 627 -0.77 -22.40 14.02
C GLU A 627 -0.60 -22.23 12.51
N LEU A 628 0.60 -21.81 12.08
CA LEU A 628 0.93 -21.61 10.66
C LEU A 628 1.31 -22.94 9.99
N THR A 629 1.09 -23.00 8.67
CA THR A 629 1.49 -24.12 7.84
C THR A 629 2.89 -23.88 7.28
N LEU A 630 3.79 -24.85 7.43
CA LEU A 630 5.09 -24.80 6.72
C LEU A 630 4.85 -25.10 5.25
N ALA A 631 5.40 -24.26 4.38
CA ALA A 631 5.35 -24.40 2.94
C ALA A 631 6.74 -24.44 2.32
N GLN A 632 6.82 -25.02 1.13
CA GLN A 632 7.99 -24.95 0.25
C GLN A 632 7.51 -24.55 -1.14
N ILE A 633 8.30 -23.75 -1.85
CA ILE A 633 8.02 -23.44 -3.25
C ILE A 633 8.52 -24.58 -4.11
N GLU A 634 7.60 -25.30 -4.77
CA GLU A 634 7.85 -26.43 -5.67
C GLU A 634 7.17 -26.17 -7.01
N ALA A 635 7.89 -26.36 -8.11
CA ALA A 635 7.42 -26.05 -9.47
C ALA A 635 6.86 -24.60 -9.58
N GLY A 636 7.47 -23.68 -8.82
CA GLY A 636 7.11 -22.28 -8.77
C GLY A 636 5.85 -21.94 -7.98
N VAL A 637 5.27 -22.90 -7.23
CA VAL A 637 4.04 -22.70 -6.44
C VAL A 637 4.28 -23.10 -4.99
N ALA A 638 3.69 -22.37 -4.04
CA ALA A 638 3.76 -22.71 -2.64
C ALA A 638 2.90 -23.97 -2.35
N THR A 639 3.55 -25.01 -1.84
CA THR A 639 2.90 -26.25 -1.42
C THR A 639 3.18 -26.51 0.06
N ALA A 640 2.21 -27.10 0.76
CA ALA A 640 2.45 -27.47 2.15
C ALA A 640 3.61 -28.47 2.24
N ALA A 641 4.65 -28.13 3.00
CA ALA A 641 5.79 -29.02 3.21
C ALA A 641 5.34 -30.23 4.02
N LYS A 642 5.80 -31.42 3.64
CA LYS A 642 5.58 -32.62 4.44
C LYS A 642 6.25 -32.43 5.82
N PRO A 643 5.58 -32.85 6.90
CA PRO A 643 6.08 -32.70 8.26
C PRO A 643 7.44 -33.36 8.50
#